data_8cb5b542b934df490b9582432052eea8
#
_entry.id   8cb5b542b934df490b9582432052eea8
#
_cell.length_a   1.000
_cell.length_b   1.000
_cell.length_c   1.000
_cell.angle_alpha   90.00
_cell.angle_beta   90.00
_cell.angle_gamma   90.00
#
_symmetry.space_group_name_H-M   'P 1'
#
loop_
_entity.id
_entity.type
_entity.pdbx_description
1 polymer ?
#
loop_
_entity_poly.entity_id
_entity_poly.type
_entity_poly.pdbx_seq_one_letter_code
_entity_poly.pdbx_strand_id
1 'polypeptide(L)'
;CHQLPDFFSPAPEQGWLAFCYDYVRTRMFPDGCFVPIPSPYAAGAEVFLTVLQVLLDHERAALPFDPLIDFQFLSQEEYALCDAGREYGRFLAAWRQEFVYELLRLGDEVTPFRTLGHIAGVHYIAMTAVRGLTGAGVEVDLALISAAAAAHDVGKFGCRAGERVPYLHYYYTDQWLTARKLEGVSHIAANHSVWDLELESLSVESLLLIYADFRSKQDRDDQGREITVLYPLDQSFQVILSKLDGVDSTKRRRYQLVYGRLHDFEDYMRRLGVDVALSGHPEPPVPHKDAALMGPEETLDNLIGLSVDHNLRLMHMLSNEQKFGNIIESARSTKSWQQLRAYLNIFEEYFTYLSVRQKTQALSFLYELLVHREGDIRRQAGSLIGQIIARFHLVYRKEVPADEENDPAEEVPFTLWEQYLDMLIYPDHKTTPQQRSHIGYTLKLVVGSMLQHARPQDIPRFLGALLDYYKDPAALSADTTFTLLDAIRYLPQQYYGEKTRGALIEFAAYFVAQGELRLTIAALEFLREAQRSLPKGHPQMGRIVAIVRSMQPEALTAIFLKYKILSRAGVKDPALEQTLYHMDITSEVFLDNLKTATPWIVKVAGVELLRDQVEHGLDAHILHIAAHFSNLVKVSERVVVRHTAGDALVRTLSLLRR
;
A
#
# COMPACT_ATOMS: atom_id res chain seq x y z
N CYS A 1 -32.28 -53.08 15.11
CA CYS A 1 -30.95 -52.62 14.63
C CYS A 1 -30.85 -52.98 13.18
N HIS A 2 -31.22 -52.07 12.27
CA HIS A 2 -30.90 -52.23 10.86
C HIS A 2 -29.38 -52.06 10.70
N GLN A 3 -28.73 -53.01 10.00
CA GLN A 3 -27.31 -52.98 9.69
C GLN A 3 -26.97 -51.65 9.04
N LEU A 4 -26.04 -50.91 9.62
CA LEU A 4 -25.43 -49.80 8.96
C LEU A 4 -24.84 -50.31 7.65
N PRO A 5 -24.98 -49.57 6.52
CA PRO A 5 -24.41 -49.98 5.27
C PRO A 5 -22.94 -50.33 5.37
N ASP A 6 -22.46 -51.33 4.63
CA ASP A 6 -21.10 -51.84 4.67
C ASP A 6 -20.01 -50.77 4.36
N PHE A 7 -20.42 -49.64 3.74
CA PHE A 7 -19.48 -48.53 3.41
C PHE A 7 -19.00 -47.70 4.65
N PHE A 8 -19.55 -47.95 5.83
CA PHE A 8 -19.02 -47.35 7.07
C PHE A 8 -17.99 -48.28 7.82
N SER A 9 -17.72 -49.46 7.27
CA SER A 9 -16.82 -50.41 7.85
C SER A 9 -15.84 -50.99 6.80
N PRO A 10 -14.52 -50.98 7.02
CA PRO A 10 -13.84 -50.37 8.16
C PRO A 10 -13.89 -48.83 8.16
N ALA A 11 -13.70 -48.21 9.35
CA ALA A 11 -13.59 -46.76 9.39
C ALA A 11 -12.25 -46.27 8.77
N PRO A 12 -12.22 -45.06 8.21
CA PRO A 12 -10.96 -44.44 7.79
C PRO A 12 -9.96 -44.34 8.94
N GLU A 13 -8.66 -44.49 8.67
CA GLU A 13 -7.60 -44.44 9.71
C GLU A 13 -7.65 -43.11 10.51
N GLN A 14 -7.94 -41.99 9.88
CA GLN A 14 -8.05 -40.67 10.51
C GLN A 14 -9.41 -40.41 11.19
N GLY A 15 -10.35 -41.36 11.12
CA GLY A 15 -11.73 -41.23 11.58
C GLY A 15 -12.64 -40.48 10.58
N TRP A 16 -13.97 -40.64 10.79
CA TRP A 16 -14.96 -40.11 9.86
C TRP A 16 -15.00 -38.58 9.83
N LEU A 17 -14.82 -37.86 10.93
CA LEU A 17 -14.85 -36.41 10.95
C LEU A 17 -13.73 -35.81 10.13
N ALA A 18 -12.48 -36.22 10.35
CA ALA A 18 -11.34 -35.76 9.60
C ALA A 18 -11.39 -36.18 8.12
N PHE A 19 -11.88 -37.42 7.84
CA PHE A 19 -12.06 -37.86 6.47
C PHE A 19 -13.11 -37.03 5.72
N CYS A 20 -14.27 -36.76 6.29
CA CYS A 20 -15.31 -35.93 5.69
C CYS A 20 -14.86 -34.50 5.48
N TYR A 21 -14.11 -33.94 6.44
CA TYR A 21 -13.48 -32.64 6.30
C TYR A 21 -12.56 -32.58 5.08
N ASP A 22 -11.61 -33.51 4.95
CA ASP A 22 -10.71 -33.56 3.80
C ASP A 22 -11.41 -33.93 2.48
N TYR A 23 -12.47 -34.74 2.55
CA TYR A 23 -13.28 -35.09 1.39
C TYR A 23 -13.99 -33.87 0.80
N VAL A 24 -14.61 -33.03 1.61
CA VAL A 24 -15.26 -31.79 1.14
C VAL A 24 -14.20 -30.82 0.60
N ARG A 25 -13.06 -30.67 1.28
CA ARG A 25 -11.94 -29.86 0.79
C ARG A 25 -11.46 -30.30 -0.59
N THR A 26 -11.30 -31.61 -0.82
CA THR A 26 -10.89 -32.14 -2.13
C THR A 26 -11.93 -31.87 -3.22
N ARG A 27 -13.21 -31.90 -2.90
CA ARG A 27 -14.28 -31.55 -3.85
C ARG A 27 -14.30 -30.07 -4.20
N MET A 28 -14.14 -29.22 -3.21
CA MET A 28 -14.12 -27.77 -3.40
C MET A 28 -12.83 -27.32 -4.12
N PHE A 29 -11.70 -27.95 -3.81
CA PHE A 29 -10.37 -27.61 -4.32
C PHE A 29 -9.66 -28.86 -4.86
N PRO A 30 -10.04 -29.34 -6.08
CA PRO A 30 -9.53 -30.60 -6.62
C PRO A 30 -8.03 -30.66 -6.78
N ASP A 31 -7.40 -29.54 -7.06
CA ASP A 31 -5.93 -29.41 -7.19
C ASP A 31 -5.20 -29.61 -5.84
N GLY A 32 -5.93 -29.51 -4.74
CA GLY A 32 -5.40 -29.73 -3.39
C GLY A 32 -5.10 -31.20 -3.08
N CYS A 33 -5.93 -32.10 -3.61
CA CYS A 33 -5.79 -33.55 -3.42
C CYS A 33 -5.62 -33.97 -1.95
N PHE A 34 -6.46 -33.43 -1.06
CA PHE A 34 -6.36 -33.71 0.39
C PHE A 34 -6.69 -35.17 0.71
N VAL A 35 -7.58 -35.78 -0.05
CA VAL A 35 -7.91 -37.19 0.00
C VAL A 35 -8.15 -37.74 -1.42
N PRO A 36 -7.72 -38.96 -1.74
CA PRO A 36 -7.93 -39.53 -3.07
C PRO A 36 -9.41 -39.67 -3.44
N ILE A 37 -9.79 -39.26 -4.65
CA ILE A 37 -11.15 -39.46 -5.21
C ILE A 37 -10.99 -40.17 -6.56
N PRO A 38 -11.70 -41.28 -6.81
CA PRO A 38 -12.65 -41.97 -5.92
C PRO A 38 -11.94 -42.68 -4.75
N SER A 39 -12.54 -42.58 -3.58
CA SER A 39 -12.12 -43.30 -2.37
C SER A 39 -13.13 -44.41 -2.05
N PRO A 40 -12.72 -45.54 -1.49
CA PRO A 40 -13.67 -46.56 -1.01
C PRO A 40 -14.65 -46.01 0.04
N TYR A 41 -14.31 -44.91 0.71
CA TYR A 41 -15.13 -44.25 1.71
C TYR A 41 -15.99 -43.10 1.17
N ALA A 42 -15.90 -42.74 -0.13
CA ALA A 42 -16.60 -41.58 -0.68
C ALA A 42 -18.14 -41.68 -0.49
N ALA A 43 -18.72 -42.85 -0.72
CA ALA A 43 -20.15 -43.08 -0.51
C ALA A 43 -20.55 -42.91 0.97
N GLY A 44 -19.70 -43.38 1.90
CA GLY A 44 -19.90 -43.17 3.31
C GLY A 44 -19.84 -41.69 3.71
N ALA A 45 -18.92 -40.94 3.16
CA ALA A 45 -18.81 -39.49 3.36
C ALA A 45 -20.04 -38.74 2.88
N GLU A 46 -20.56 -39.05 1.70
CA GLU A 46 -21.80 -38.45 1.18
C GLU A 46 -23.00 -38.68 2.09
N VAL A 47 -23.17 -39.91 2.58
CA VAL A 47 -24.26 -40.24 3.53
C VAL A 47 -24.03 -39.50 4.87
N PHE A 48 -22.82 -39.52 5.38
CA PHE A 48 -22.48 -38.83 6.64
C PHE A 48 -22.78 -37.32 6.54
N LEU A 49 -22.30 -36.67 5.49
CA LEU A 49 -22.49 -35.23 5.27
C LEU A 49 -23.96 -34.86 5.04
N THR A 50 -24.73 -35.72 4.33
CA THR A 50 -26.17 -35.50 4.14
C THR A 50 -26.91 -35.60 5.47
N VAL A 51 -26.58 -36.58 6.33
CA VAL A 51 -27.16 -36.72 7.68
C VAL A 51 -26.76 -35.53 8.56
N LEU A 52 -25.50 -35.14 8.53
CA LEU A 52 -25.00 -33.99 9.27
C LEU A 52 -25.75 -32.72 8.86
N GLN A 53 -25.94 -32.47 7.54
CA GLN A 53 -26.68 -31.33 7.02
C GLN A 53 -28.11 -31.29 7.59
N VAL A 54 -28.81 -32.38 7.58
CA VAL A 54 -30.19 -32.45 8.13
C VAL A 54 -30.19 -32.16 9.65
N LEU A 55 -29.23 -32.69 10.38
CA LEU A 55 -29.11 -32.44 11.82
C LEU A 55 -28.80 -30.97 12.12
N LEU A 56 -27.89 -30.37 11.38
CA LEU A 56 -27.53 -28.96 11.54
C LEU A 56 -28.69 -28.03 11.12
N ASP A 57 -29.44 -28.37 10.06
CA ASP A 57 -30.65 -27.63 9.67
C ASP A 57 -31.70 -27.67 10.79
N HIS A 58 -31.85 -28.84 11.45
CA HIS A 58 -32.79 -28.98 12.56
C HIS A 58 -32.31 -28.21 13.82
N GLU A 59 -31.01 -28.26 14.10
CA GLU A 59 -30.41 -27.51 15.22
C GLU A 59 -30.66 -26.01 15.06
N ARG A 60 -30.35 -25.44 13.87
CA ARG A 60 -30.57 -24.02 13.57
C ARG A 60 -32.03 -23.60 13.63
N ALA A 61 -32.95 -24.48 13.25
CA ALA A 61 -34.37 -24.17 13.35
C ALA A 61 -34.91 -24.20 14.77
N ALA A 62 -34.25 -24.94 15.68
CA ALA A 62 -34.65 -25.10 17.06
C ALA A 62 -34.04 -24.10 18.05
N LEU A 63 -32.88 -23.52 17.73
CA LEU A 63 -32.12 -22.60 18.57
C LEU A 63 -32.33 -21.14 18.16
N PRO A 64 -32.15 -20.18 19.10
CA PRO A 64 -32.09 -18.75 18.76
C PRO A 64 -30.94 -18.46 17.80
N PHE A 65 -31.11 -17.46 16.95
CA PHE A 65 -30.07 -16.98 16.05
C PHE A 65 -28.78 -16.61 16.81
N ASP A 66 -27.65 -17.16 16.38
CA ASP A 66 -26.32 -16.84 16.88
C ASP A 66 -25.46 -16.22 15.77
N PRO A 67 -25.04 -14.95 15.89
CA PRO A 67 -24.27 -14.24 14.87
C PRO A 67 -22.90 -14.87 14.57
N LEU A 68 -22.40 -15.76 15.41
CA LEU A 68 -21.12 -16.46 15.22
C LEU A 68 -21.26 -17.88 14.64
N ILE A 69 -22.49 -18.34 14.41
CA ILE A 69 -22.76 -19.67 13.86
C ILE A 69 -23.70 -19.60 12.65
N ASP A 70 -24.69 -18.71 12.68
CA ASP A 70 -25.75 -18.64 11.72
C ASP A 70 -25.53 -17.61 10.62
N PHE A 71 -26.07 -17.88 9.44
CA PHE A 71 -26.03 -17.00 8.29
C PHE A 71 -27.44 -16.45 7.97
N GLN A 72 -27.53 -15.13 7.75
CA GLN A 72 -28.76 -14.44 7.34
C GLN A 72 -28.88 -14.42 5.82
N PHE A 73 -28.94 -15.59 5.19
CA PHE A 73 -29.14 -15.67 3.75
C PHE A 73 -30.48 -15.07 3.32
N LEU A 74 -30.49 -14.47 2.14
CA LEU A 74 -31.69 -13.88 1.56
C LEU A 74 -32.70 -14.95 1.13
N SER A 75 -33.99 -14.69 1.35
CA SER A 75 -35.07 -15.50 0.79
C SER A 75 -35.13 -15.36 -0.74
N GLN A 76 -35.86 -16.27 -1.39
CA GLN A 76 -36.02 -16.22 -2.85
C GLN A 76 -36.69 -14.91 -3.33
N GLU A 77 -37.59 -14.37 -2.53
CA GLU A 77 -38.29 -13.11 -2.80
C GLU A 77 -37.32 -11.93 -2.67
N GLU A 78 -36.44 -11.92 -1.67
CA GLU A 78 -35.46 -10.86 -1.47
C GLU A 78 -34.42 -10.83 -2.60
N TYR A 79 -33.77 -11.96 -2.91
CA TYR A 79 -32.71 -11.93 -3.92
C TYR A 79 -33.25 -11.83 -5.36
N ALA A 80 -34.51 -12.14 -5.61
CA ALA A 80 -35.11 -11.91 -6.91
C ALA A 80 -35.21 -10.41 -7.27
N LEU A 81 -35.14 -9.53 -6.29
CA LEU A 81 -35.12 -8.08 -6.48
C LEU A 81 -33.71 -7.50 -6.68
N CYS A 82 -32.67 -8.30 -6.47
CA CYS A 82 -31.28 -7.87 -6.61
C CYS A 82 -30.79 -8.11 -8.05
N ASP A 83 -29.90 -7.23 -8.53
CA ASP A 83 -29.28 -7.38 -9.85
C ASP A 83 -28.48 -8.67 -9.95
N ALA A 84 -27.74 -9.02 -8.88
CA ALA A 84 -26.98 -10.27 -8.79
C ALA A 84 -27.82 -11.49 -8.34
N GLY A 85 -29.14 -11.38 -8.28
CA GLY A 85 -30.00 -12.45 -7.72
C GLY A 85 -29.83 -13.82 -8.38
N ARG A 86 -29.57 -13.88 -9.71
CA ARG A 86 -29.29 -15.15 -10.41
C ARG A 86 -27.96 -15.76 -9.98
N GLU A 87 -26.97 -14.93 -9.75
CA GLU A 87 -25.64 -15.35 -9.29
C GLU A 87 -25.76 -15.86 -7.85
N TYR A 88 -26.49 -15.14 -7.01
CA TYR A 88 -26.78 -15.53 -5.64
C TYR A 88 -27.49 -16.89 -5.54
N GLY A 89 -28.46 -17.13 -6.39
CA GLY A 89 -29.13 -18.44 -6.46
C GLY A 89 -28.16 -19.59 -6.77
N ARG A 90 -27.20 -19.36 -7.68
CA ARG A 90 -26.12 -20.33 -7.93
C ARG A 90 -25.19 -20.49 -6.72
N PHE A 91 -24.88 -19.41 -6.04
CA PHE A 91 -24.09 -19.44 -4.80
C PHE A 91 -24.75 -20.29 -3.72
N LEU A 92 -26.04 -20.06 -3.44
CA LEU A 92 -26.78 -20.87 -2.44
C LEU A 92 -26.83 -22.35 -2.82
N ALA A 93 -27.01 -22.64 -4.11
CA ALA A 93 -27.00 -24.01 -4.60
C ALA A 93 -25.63 -24.67 -4.38
N ALA A 94 -24.53 -23.99 -4.73
CA ALA A 94 -23.18 -24.48 -4.52
C ALA A 94 -22.86 -24.64 -3.01
N TRP A 95 -23.22 -23.66 -2.21
CA TRP A 95 -23.04 -23.68 -0.75
C TRP A 95 -23.66 -24.94 -0.12
N ARG A 96 -24.88 -25.26 -0.52
CA ARG A 96 -25.59 -26.44 0.02
C ARG A 96 -25.10 -27.75 -0.58
N GLN A 97 -24.93 -27.82 -1.92
CA GLN A 97 -24.58 -29.08 -2.61
C GLN A 97 -23.16 -29.54 -2.33
N GLU A 98 -22.27 -28.62 -1.99
CA GLU A 98 -20.87 -28.91 -1.68
C GLU A 98 -20.58 -28.96 -0.18
N PHE A 99 -21.62 -28.92 0.66
CA PHE A 99 -21.49 -29.04 2.13
C PHE A 99 -20.57 -27.96 2.75
N VAL A 100 -20.66 -26.71 2.28
CA VAL A 100 -19.75 -25.65 2.74
C VAL A 100 -19.97 -25.33 4.23
N TYR A 101 -21.22 -25.27 4.70
CA TYR A 101 -21.52 -25.05 6.10
C TYR A 101 -21.04 -26.21 6.97
N GLU A 102 -21.24 -27.45 6.51
CA GLU A 102 -20.77 -28.66 7.18
C GLU A 102 -19.25 -28.70 7.27
N LEU A 103 -18.55 -28.24 6.20
CA LEU A 103 -17.09 -28.07 6.22
C LEU A 103 -16.63 -27.10 7.31
N LEU A 104 -17.32 -25.95 7.46
CA LEU A 104 -17.02 -24.97 8.49
C LEU A 104 -17.19 -25.59 9.91
N ARG A 105 -18.29 -26.32 10.13
CA ARG A 105 -18.57 -27.03 11.40
C ARG A 105 -17.53 -28.12 11.67
N LEU A 106 -17.20 -28.93 10.68
CA LEU A 106 -16.15 -29.95 10.80
C LEU A 106 -14.78 -29.34 11.06
N GLY A 107 -14.48 -28.19 10.44
CA GLY A 107 -13.23 -27.48 10.65
C GLY A 107 -13.00 -27.10 12.12
N ASP A 108 -14.06 -26.65 12.78
CA ASP A 108 -14.02 -26.31 14.21
C ASP A 108 -13.75 -27.55 15.13
N GLU A 109 -14.13 -28.74 14.66
CA GLU A 109 -13.94 -30.00 15.44
C GLU A 109 -12.56 -30.64 15.17
N VAL A 110 -12.06 -30.57 13.92
CA VAL A 110 -10.84 -31.31 13.53
C VAL A 110 -9.60 -30.44 13.45
N THR A 111 -9.74 -29.13 13.56
CA THR A 111 -8.62 -28.18 13.53
C THR A 111 -8.62 -27.26 14.76
N PRO A 112 -7.50 -26.66 15.11
CA PRO A 112 -7.46 -25.67 16.19
C PRO A 112 -8.05 -24.30 15.79
N PHE A 113 -8.47 -24.11 14.54
CA PHE A 113 -8.91 -22.82 14.00
C PHE A 113 -10.43 -22.70 14.05
N ARG A 114 -10.93 -21.53 14.42
CA ARG A 114 -12.37 -21.20 14.53
C ARG A 114 -12.84 -20.37 13.34
N THR A 115 -12.78 -20.95 12.14
CA THR A 115 -13.09 -20.25 10.89
C THR A 115 -14.58 -19.94 10.75
N LEU A 116 -15.47 -20.82 11.21
CA LEU A 116 -16.92 -20.60 11.16
C LEU A 116 -17.31 -19.29 11.86
N GLY A 117 -16.88 -19.12 13.12
CA GLY A 117 -17.27 -17.94 13.90
C GLY A 117 -16.83 -16.63 13.23
N HIS A 118 -15.64 -16.62 12.61
CA HIS A 118 -15.16 -15.46 11.86
C HIS A 118 -16.04 -15.18 10.65
N ILE A 119 -16.28 -16.17 9.79
CA ILE A 119 -17.07 -15.99 8.54
C ILE A 119 -18.52 -15.60 8.88
N ALA A 120 -19.15 -16.26 9.86
CA ALA A 120 -20.50 -15.93 10.28
C ALA A 120 -20.59 -14.52 10.88
N GLY A 121 -19.61 -14.13 11.72
CA GLY A 121 -19.52 -12.79 12.27
C GLY A 121 -19.36 -11.70 11.21
N VAL A 122 -18.51 -11.92 10.20
CA VAL A 122 -18.36 -11.01 9.05
C VAL A 122 -19.68 -10.90 8.28
N HIS A 123 -20.32 -12.02 7.99
CA HIS A 123 -21.63 -12.04 7.32
C HIS A 123 -22.69 -11.28 8.12
N TYR A 124 -22.76 -11.47 9.43
CA TYR A 124 -23.70 -10.79 10.31
C TYR A 124 -23.50 -9.27 10.28
N ILE A 125 -22.26 -8.78 10.42
CA ILE A 125 -21.94 -7.35 10.38
C ILE A 125 -22.32 -6.77 9.01
N ALA A 126 -21.92 -7.44 7.93
CA ALA A 126 -22.19 -7.00 6.57
C ALA A 126 -23.69 -6.91 6.30
N MET A 127 -24.47 -7.93 6.67
CA MET A 127 -25.91 -7.95 6.45
C MET A 127 -26.67 -6.94 7.30
N THR A 128 -26.24 -6.69 8.53
CA THR A 128 -26.83 -5.63 9.37
C THR A 128 -26.61 -4.25 8.75
N ALA A 129 -25.37 -3.96 8.35
CA ALA A 129 -25.02 -2.67 7.76
C ALA A 129 -25.69 -2.46 6.39
N VAL A 130 -25.69 -3.46 5.50
CA VAL A 130 -26.27 -3.31 4.17
C VAL A 130 -27.78 -3.10 4.21
N ARG A 131 -28.50 -3.82 5.10
CA ARG A 131 -29.95 -3.61 5.28
C ARG A 131 -30.26 -2.20 5.76
N GLY A 132 -29.44 -1.67 6.67
CA GLY A 132 -29.54 -0.29 7.13
C GLY A 132 -29.31 0.73 6.00
N LEU A 133 -28.26 0.54 5.20
CA LEU A 133 -27.93 1.41 4.06
C LEU A 133 -29.03 1.39 2.99
N THR A 134 -29.51 0.18 2.61
CA THR A 134 -30.61 0.03 1.65
C THR A 134 -31.89 0.71 2.17
N GLY A 135 -32.19 0.54 3.47
CA GLY A 135 -33.31 1.21 4.13
C GLY A 135 -33.19 2.74 4.13
N ALA A 136 -31.98 3.27 4.13
CA ALA A 136 -31.67 4.70 4.01
C ALA A 136 -31.61 5.19 2.54
N GLY A 137 -31.86 4.34 1.56
CA GLY A 137 -31.90 4.69 0.15
C GLY A 137 -30.54 4.66 -0.57
N VAL A 138 -29.51 4.08 0.04
CA VAL A 138 -28.23 3.85 -0.62
C VAL A 138 -28.36 2.64 -1.54
N GLU A 139 -27.93 2.78 -2.79
CA GLU A 139 -27.95 1.70 -3.80
C GLU A 139 -26.82 0.70 -3.51
N VAL A 140 -27.18 -0.51 -3.07
CA VAL A 140 -26.27 -1.61 -2.74
C VAL A 140 -26.92 -2.93 -3.09
N ASP A 141 -26.19 -3.86 -3.71
CA ASP A 141 -26.70 -5.19 -4.00
C ASP A 141 -26.57 -6.13 -2.79
N LEU A 142 -27.71 -6.41 -2.15
CA LEU A 142 -27.76 -7.30 -0.98
C LEU A 142 -27.27 -8.71 -1.31
N ALA A 143 -27.53 -9.20 -2.52
CA ALA A 143 -27.17 -10.53 -2.92
C ALA A 143 -25.65 -10.68 -3.08
N LEU A 144 -24.98 -9.68 -3.67
CA LEU A 144 -23.53 -9.67 -3.77
C LEU A 144 -22.85 -9.67 -2.40
N ILE A 145 -23.26 -8.77 -1.52
CA ILE A 145 -22.62 -8.66 -0.20
C ILE A 145 -22.89 -9.89 0.67
N SER A 146 -24.11 -10.45 0.62
CA SER A 146 -24.44 -11.67 1.38
C SER A 146 -23.58 -12.85 0.95
N ALA A 147 -23.47 -13.11 -0.36
CA ALA A 147 -22.65 -14.19 -0.86
C ALA A 147 -21.15 -13.96 -0.62
N ALA A 148 -20.68 -12.74 -0.88
CA ALA A 148 -19.27 -12.41 -0.70
C ALA A 148 -18.84 -12.51 0.78
N ALA A 149 -19.64 -12.01 1.72
CA ALA A 149 -19.35 -12.10 3.13
C ALA A 149 -19.34 -13.55 3.65
N ALA A 150 -20.21 -14.40 3.14
CA ALA A 150 -20.23 -15.83 3.49
C ALA A 150 -19.06 -16.60 2.87
N ALA A 151 -18.52 -16.16 1.73
CA ALA A 151 -17.52 -16.90 0.97
C ALA A 151 -16.09 -16.31 1.05
N HIS A 152 -15.88 -15.13 1.63
CA HIS A 152 -14.61 -14.41 1.54
C HIS A 152 -13.38 -15.23 1.98
N ASP A 153 -13.56 -16.09 2.93
CA ASP A 153 -12.51 -16.88 3.57
C ASP A 153 -12.58 -18.39 3.30
N VAL A 154 -13.50 -18.87 2.43
CA VAL A 154 -13.60 -20.30 2.10
C VAL A 154 -12.31 -20.86 1.50
N GLY A 155 -11.51 -20.02 0.86
CA GLY A 155 -10.20 -20.40 0.30
C GLY A 155 -9.17 -20.84 1.37
N LYS A 156 -9.38 -20.55 2.65
CA LYS A 156 -8.54 -21.08 3.72
C LYS A 156 -8.50 -22.61 3.69
N PHE A 157 -9.61 -23.23 3.33
CA PHE A 157 -9.72 -24.69 3.20
C PHE A 157 -9.01 -25.26 1.97
N GLY A 158 -8.72 -24.44 0.97
CA GLY A 158 -7.94 -24.80 -0.21
C GLY A 158 -6.43 -24.80 0.01
N CYS A 159 -5.95 -24.13 1.05
CA CYS A 159 -4.52 -24.01 1.32
C CYS A 159 -3.92 -25.37 1.69
N ARG A 160 -2.72 -25.64 1.15
CA ARG A 160 -1.96 -26.87 1.36
C ARG A 160 -1.03 -26.73 2.57
N ALA A 161 -0.53 -27.87 3.04
CA ALA A 161 0.46 -27.87 4.10
C ALA A 161 1.73 -27.10 3.68
N GLY A 162 2.14 -26.13 4.50
CA GLY A 162 3.32 -25.31 4.25
C GLY A 162 3.06 -24.04 3.43
N GLU A 163 1.86 -23.84 2.87
CA GLU A 163 1.46 -22.60 2.25
C GLU A 163 1.14 -21.52 3.30
N ARG A 164 1.35 -20.25 2.93
CA ARG A 164 1.03 -19.11 3.80
C ARG A 164 -0.44 -18.72 3.63
N VAL A 165 -1.30 -19.28 4.48
CA VAL A 165 -2.76 -19.06 4.45
C VAL A 165 -3.15 -17.59 4.35
N PRO A 166 -2.57 -16.63 5.12
CA PRO A 166 -2.94 -15.23 5.03
C PRO A 166 -2.76 -14.60 3.64
N TYR A 167 -1.96 -15.22 2.78
CA TYR A 167 -1.65 -14.69 1.46
C TYR A 167 -2.27 -15.50 0.32
N LEU A 168 -2.59 -16.78 0.53
CA LEU A 168 -3.06 -17.67 -0.53
C LEU A 168 -4.56 -18.00 -0.46
N HIS A 169 -5.23 -17.76 0.67
CA HIS A 169 -6.66 -18.07 0.77
C HIS A 169 -7.52 -17.31 -0.26
N TYR A 170 -7.13 -16.09 -0.63
CA TYR A 170 -7.82 -15.31 -1.67
C TYR A 170 -7.89 -16.03 -3.02
N TYR A 171 -6.78 -16.68 -3.38
CA TYR A 171 -6.71 -17.48 -4.61
C TYR A 171 -7.69 -18.61 -4.61
N TYR A 172 -7.66 -19.37 -3.56
CA TYR A 172 -8.55 -20.49 -3.46
C TYR A 172 -10.01 -20.03 -3.36
N THR A 173 -10.27 -18.89 -2.73
CA THR A 173 -11.59 -18.24 -2.77
C THR A 173 -11.99 -17.89 -4.19
N ASP A 174 -11.14 -17.19 -4.94
CA ASP A 174 -11.40 -16.84 -6.33
C ASP A 174 -11.54 -18.09 -7.22
N GLN A 175 -10.69 -19.09 -7.05
CA GLN A 175 -10.76 -20.36 -7.79
C GLN A 175 -12.10 -21.07 -7.56
N TRP A 176 -12.55 -21.17 -6.30
CA TRP A 176 -13.80 -21.82 -5.95
C TRP A 176 -15.00 -21.08 -6.53
N LEU A 177 -15.05 -19.78 -6.42
CA LEU A 177 -16.16 -18.95 -6.92
C LEU A 177 -16.22 -18.92 -8.45
N THR A 178 -15.08 -18.68 -9.10
CA THR A 178 -14.99 -18.59 -10.57
C THR A 178 -15.34 -19.92 -11.24
N ALA A 179 -14.92 -21.06 -10.68
CA ALA A 179 -15.30 -22.38 -11.20
C ALA A 179 -16.83 -22.60 -11.22
N ARG A 180 -17.57 -21.84 -10.42
CA ARG A 180 -19.04 -21.88 -10.31
C ARG A 180 -19.74 -20.73 -11.01
N LYS A 181 -18.99 -19.93 -11.79
CA LYS A 181 -19.50 -18.75 -12.53
C LYS A 181 -20.12 -17.72 -11.60
N LEU A 182 -19.41 -17.43 -10.50
CA LEU A 182 -19.77 -16.45 -9.47
C LEU A 182 -18.78 -15.28 -9.53
N GLU A 183 -18.65 -14.66 -10.72
CA GLU A 183 -17.64 -13.65 -11.00
C GLU A 183 -17.87 -12.36 -10.19
N GLY A 184 -19.11 -11.90 -10.03
CA GLY A 184 -19.45 -10.73 -9.23
C GLY A 184 -19.16 -10.96 -7.74
N VAL A 185 -19.57 -12.12 -7.23
CA VAL A 185 -19.26 -12.53 -5.84
C VAL A 185 -17.75 -12.68 -5.63
N SER A 186 -17.06 -13.33 -6.59
CA SER A 186 -15.61 -13.50 -6.53
C SER A 186 -14.88 -12.18 -6.48
N HIS A 187 -15.33 -11.22 -7.30
CA HIS A 187 -14.77 -9.90 -7.34
C HIS A 187 -14.77 -9.20 -5.96
N ILE A 188 -15.92 -9.26 -5.26
CA ILE A 188 -16.04 -8.69 -3.92
C ILE A 188 -15.26 -9.51 -2.88
N ALA A 189 -15.48 -10.83 -2.85
CA ALA A 189 -14.90 -11.72 -1.86
C ALA A 189 -13.37 -11.79 -1.93
N ALA A 190 -12.79 -11.87 -3.14
CA ALA A 190 -11.35 -11.94 -3.33
C ALA A 190 -10.64 -10.63 -2.96
N ASN A 191 -11.33 -9.50 -2.97
CA ASN A 191 -10.75 -8.19 -2.69
C ASN A 191 -10.89 -7.73 -1.22
N HIS A 192 -11.41 -8.54 -0.32
CA HIS A 192 -11.69 -8.14 1.07
C HIS A 192 -10.45 -7.73 1.88
N SER A 193 -9.27 -8.13 1.47
CA SER A 193 -8.00 -7.73 2.13
C SER A 193 -7.19 -6.74 1.31
N VAL A 194 -7.75 -6.13 0.29
CA VAL A 194 -7.09 -5.01 -0.39
C VAL A 194 -7.11 -3.81 0.55
N TRP A 195 -6.13 -3.76 1.43
CA TRP A 195 -5.94 -2.74 2.45
C TRP A 195 -5.49 -1.39 1.87
N ASP A 196 -5.31 -1.31 0.55
CA ASP A 196 -4.90 -0.11 -0.15
C ASP A 196 -6.14 0.68 -0.59
N LEU A 197 -6.86 1.21 0.40
CA LEU A 197 -7.99 2.12 0.17
C LEU A 197 -7.58 3.47 -0.46
N GLU A 198 -6.31 3.65 -0.77
CA GLU A 198 -5.84 4.74 -1.63
C GLU A 198 -6.14 4.48 -3.11
N LEU A 199 -6.42 3.23 -3.46
CA LEU A 199 -6.97 2.89 -4.76
C LEU A 199 -8.43 3.34 -4.72
N GLU A 200 -8.64 4.52 -5.18
CA GLU A 200 -9.90 5.17 -5.45
C GLU A 200 -10.84 4.18 -6.12
N SER A 201 -11.89 3.77 -5.48
CA SER A 201 -13.01 3.17 -6.18
C SER A 201 -13.30 1.70 -5.86
N LEU A 202 -13.47 1.42 -4.59
CA LEU A 202 -14.14 0.20 -4.18
C LEU A 202 -15.65 0.39 -4.33
N SER A 203 -16.39 -0.65 -4.75
CA SER A 203 -17.85 -0.64 -4.64
C SER A 203 -18.28 -0.56 -3.16
N VAL A 204 -19.51 -0.14 -2.92
CA VAL A 204 -20.05 -0.11 -1.54
C VAL A 204 -20.02 -1.50 -0.93
N GLU A 205 -20.30 -2.54 -1.73
CA GLU A 205 -20.25 -3.94 -1.31
C GLU A 205 -18.84 -4.35 -0.88
N SER A 206 -17.81 -3.99 -1.65
CA SER A 206 -16.42 -4.27 -1.28
C SER A 206 -16.03 -3.56 0.00
N LEU A 207 -16.40 -2.28 0.16
CA LEU A 207 -16.13 -1.49 1.34
C LEU A 207 -16.82 -2.07 2.57
N LEU A 208 -18.08 -2.50 2.43
CA LEU A 208 -18.84 -3.17 3.49
C LEU A 208 -18.18 -4.47 3.93
N LEU A 209 -17.70 -5.27 2.98
CA LEU A 209 -17.02 -6.52 3.31
C LEU A 209 -15.71 -6.26 4.07
N ILE A 210 -14.89 -5.31 3.59
CA ILE A 210 -13.65 -4.91 4.27
C ILE A 210 -13.95 -4.40 5.69
N TYR A 211 -14.97 -3.55 5.84
CA TYR A 211 -15.41 -3.03 7.13
C TYR A 211 -15.84 -4.16 8.08
N ALA A 212 -16.64 -5.11 7.58
CA ALA A 212 -17.13 -6.23 8.36
C ALA A 212 -16.00 -7.19 8.78
N ASP A 213 -15.12 -7.54 7.83
CA ASP A 213 -13.94 -8.36 8.13
C ASP A 213 -13.01 -7.68 9.12
N PHE A 214 -12.82 -6.36 8.99
CA PHE A 214 -11.99 -5.59 9.91
C PHE A 214 -12.49 -5.71 11.35
N ARG A 215 -13.81 -5.79 11.57
CA ARG A 215 -14.45 -5.83 12.90
C ARG A 215 -14.63 -7.23 13.50
N SER A 216 -14.58 -8.29 12.71
CA SER A 216 -14.66 -9.67 13.20
C SER A 216 -13.26 -10.25 13.34
N LYS A 217 -12.78 -10.48 14.54
CA LYS A 217 -11.41 -10.97 14.77
C LYS A 217 -11.40 -12.12 15.78
N GLN A 218 -10.44 -13.02 15.58
CA GLN A 218 -10.16 -14.08 16.51
C GLN A 218 -9.36 -13.55 17.69
N ASP A 219 -9.71 -14.00 18.88
CA ASP A 219 -9.03 -13.74 20.14
C ASP A 219 -8.89 -15.02 20.94
N ARG A 220 -8.36 -14.97 22.12
CA ARG A 220 -8.25 -16.12 23.02
C ARG A 220 -8.99 -15.86 24.31
N ASP A 221 -9.77 -16.85 24.75
CA ASP A 221 -10.42 -16.81 26.05
C ASP A 221 -9.41 -17.02 27.21
N ASP A 222 -9.89 -16.91 28.42
CA ASP A 222 -9.08 -17.12 29.64
C ASP A 222 -8.46 -18.53 29.75
N GLN A 223 -8.94 -19.48 28.95
CA GLN A 223 -8.42 -20.86 28.86
C GLN A 223 -7.46 -21.03 27.67
N GLY A 224 -7.18 -19.93 26.91
CA GLY A 224 -6.30 -19.95 25.76
C GLY A 224 -6.93 -20.54 24.49
N ARG A 225 -8.25 -20.82 24.50
CA ARG A 225 -8.98 -21.31 23.31
C ARG A 225 -9.29 -20.16 22.38
N GLU A 226 -9.18 -20.40 21.09
CA GLU A 226 -9.52 -19.41 20.06
C GLU A 226 -11.05 -19.17 20.06
N ILE A 227 -11.44 -17.90 20.14
CA ILE A 227 -12.82 -17.43 20.06
C ILE A 227 -12.92 -16.32 19.04
N THR A 228 -14.09 -16.14 18.44
CA THR A 228 -14.37 -14.98 17.58
C THR A 228 -15.02 -13.89 18.40
N VAL A 229 -14.55 -12.65 18.23
CA VAL A 229 -15.07 -11.47 18.89
C VAL A 229 -15.42 -10.41 17.83
N LEU A 230 -16.61 -9.82 17.96
CA LEU A 230 -17.05 -8.70 17.15
C LEU A 230 -16.64 -7.41 17.86
N TYR A 231 -15.63 -6.71 17.31
CA TYR A 231 -15.06 -5.53 17.93
C TYR A 231 -15.68 -4.24 17.40
N PRO A 232 -15.79 -3.17 18.23
CA PRO A 232 -15.83 -1.81 17.73
C PRO A 232 -14.61 -1.50 16.87
N LEU A 233 -14.76 -0.59 15.92
CA LEU A 233 -13.73 -0.33 14.90
C LEU A 233 -12.37 0.08 15.49
N ASP A 234 -12.36 0.92 16.52
CA ASP A 234 -11.16 1.38 17.20
C ASP A 234 -10.42 0.27 17.95
N GLN A 235 -11.17 -0.62 18.63
CA GLN A 235 -10.61 -1.77 19.32
C GLN A 235 -10.05 -2.79 18.32
N SER A 236 -10.78 -3.05 17.25
CA SER A 236 -10.34 -3.94 16.17
C SER A 236 -9.00 -3.46 15.57
N PHE A 237 -8.83 -2.16 15.37
CA PHE A 237 -7.59 -1.59 14.89
C PHE A 237 -6.40 -1.90 15.82
N GLN A 238 -6.58 -1.80 17.14
CA GLN A 238 -5.53 -2.15 18.10
C GLN A 238 -5.22 -3.66 18.08
N VAL A 239 -6.24 -4.50 17.97
CA VAL A 239 -6.08 -5.97 17.87
C VAL A 239 -5.26 -6.32 16.61
N ILE A 240 -5.56 -5.72 15.47
CA ILE A 240 -4.81 -5.94 14.23
C ILE A 240 -3.35 -5.53 14.40
N LEU A 241 -3.08 -4.34 14.92
CA LEU A 241 -1.71 -3.86 15.12
C LEU A 241 -0.90 -4.77 16.06
N SER A 242 -1.54 -5.37 17.06
CA SER A 242 -0.88 -6.27 18.01
C SER A 242 -0.52 -7.63 17.40
N LYS A 243 -1.25 -8.06 16.36
CA LYS A 243 -1.07 -9.39 15.70
C LYS A 243 -0.12 -9.36 14.51
N LEU A 244 0.25 -8.17 14.04
CA LEU A 244 1.11 -8.02 12.87
C LEU A 244 2.58 -8.16 13.23
N ASP A 245 3.26 -9.10 12.58
CA ASP A 245 4.70 -9.21 12.65
C ASP A 245 5.40 -8.09 11.86
N GLY A 246 6.49 -7.58 12.42
CA GLY A 246 7.36 -6.61 11.73
C GLY A 246 6.67 -5.30 11.36
N VAL A 247 5.87 -4.73 12.26
CA VAL A 247 5.19 -3.45 12.05
C VAL A 247 6.20 -2.31 12.10
N ASP A 248 6.72 -1.93 10.94
CA ASP A 248 7.49 -0.71 10.77
C ASP A 248 6.58 0.54 10.70
N SER A 249 7.18 1.72 10.61
CA SER A 249 6.45 2.99 10.53
C SER A 249 5.58 3.09 9.25
N THR A 250 6.02 2.51 8.16
CA THR A 250 5.31 2.53 6.87
C THR A 250 4.06 1.66 6.94
N LYS A 251 4.21 0.43 7.45
CA LYS A 251 3.09 -0.50 7.63
C LYS A 251 2.07 0.07 8.61
N ARG A 252 2.52 0.65 9.73
CA ARG A 252 1.63 1.32 10.70
C ARG A 252 0.86 2.47 10.06
N ARG A 253 1.52 3.33 9.28
CA ARG A 253 0.88 4.43 8.58
C ARG A 253 -0.18 3.95 7.59
N ARG A 254 0.13 2.90 6.82
CA ARG A 254 -0.83 2.27 5.89
C ARG A 254 -2.11 1.83 6.62
N TYR A 255 -1.95 1.10 7.73
CA TYR A 255 -3.11 0.66 8.54
C TYR A 255 -3.87 1.83 9.18
N GLN A 256 -3.18 2.90 9.57
CA GLN A 256 -3.85 4.12 10.06
C GLN A 256 -4.69 4.79 8.97
N LEU A 257 -4.24 4.81 7.71
CA LEU A 257 -5.02 5.33 6.58
C LEU A 257 -6.27 4.47 6.34
N VAL A 258 -6.11 3.15 6.33
CA VAL A 258 -7.25 2.22 6.20
C VAL A 258 -8.25 2.44 7.32
N TYR A 259 -7.79 2.47 8.56
CA TYR A 259 -8.66 2.73 9.72
C TYR A 259 -9.40 4.06 9.59
N GLY A 260 -8.71 5.14 9.20
CA GLY A 260 -9.33 6.45 8.99
C GLY A 260 -10.45 6.41 7.95
N ARG A 261 -10.25 5.71 6.84
CA ARG A 261 -11.27 5.53 5.79
C ARG A 261 -12.47 4.72 6.26
N LEU A 262 -12.23 3.62 6.97
CA LEU A 262 -13.31 2.81 7.55
C LEU A 262 -14.08 3.59 8.63
N HIS A 263 -13.40 4.43 9.39
CA HIS A 263 -14.04 5.32 10.37
C HIS A 263 -14.92 6.36 9.70
N ASP A 264 -14.47 7.00 8.60
CA ASP A 264 -15.29 7.92 7.82
C ASP A 264 -16.53 7.22 7.25
N PHE A 265 -16.38 5.97 6.78
CA PHE A 265 -17.50 5.18 6.30
C PHE A 265 -18.48 4.81 7.43
N GLU A 266 -17.98 4.48 8.61
CA GLU A 266 -18.83 4.21 9.79
C GLU A 266 -19.61 5.47 10.22
N ASP A 267 -18.96 6.64 10.21
CA ASP A 267 -19.61 7.92 10.48
C ASP A 267 -20.70 8.26 9.44
N TYR A 268 -20.46 7.93 8.17
CA TYR A 268 -21.48 8.07 7.13
C TYR A 268 -22.69 7.18 7.43
N MET A 269 -22.49 5.90 7.75
CA MET A 269 -23.57 4.99 8.13
C MET A 269 -24.37 5.50 9.34
N ARG A 270 -23.68 5.98 10.38
CA ARG A 270 -24.32 6.55 11.58
C ARG A 270 -25.19 7.77 11.26
N ARG A 271 -24.76 8.65 10.36
CA ARG A 271 -25.53 9.82 9.91
C ARG A 271 -26.80 9.42 9.16
N LEU A 272 -26.79 8.33 8.46
CA LEU A 272 -27.96 7.73 7.83
C LEU A 272 -28.88 6.98 8.80
N GLY A 273 -28.49 6.88 10.08
CA GLY A 273 -29.24 6.15 11.09
C GLY A 273 -29.03 4.63 11.04
N VAL A 274 -28.00 4.17 10.34
CA VAL A 274 -27.64 2.75 10.32
C VAL A 274 -27.04 2.37 11.66
N ASP A 275 -27.56 1.30 12.27
CA ASP A 275 -27.01 0.76 13.51
C ASP A 275 -25.69 0.04 13.25
N VAL A 276 -24.62 0.61 13.76
CA VAL A 276 -23.26 0.05 13.69
C VAL A 276 -22.79 -0.59 15.00
N ALA A 277 -23.61 -0.51 16.06
CA ALA A 277 -23.35 -1.06 17.38
C ALA A 277 -23.79 -2.53 17.43
N LEU A 278 -22.90 -3.45 17.05
CA LEU A 278 -23.22 -4.88 16.87
C LEU A 278 -23.13 -5.73 18.14
N SER A 279 -22.69 -5.18 19.21
CA SER A 279 -22.44 -5.96 20.42
C SER A 279 -23.11 -5.33 21.61
N GLY A 280 -24.23 -5.54 22.04
CA GLY A 280 -24.85 -5.15 23.33
C GLY A 280 -24.11 -4.19 24.29
N HIS A 281 -22.99 -3.65 23.87
CA HIS A 281 -22.23 -2.59 24.52
C HIS A 281 -22.61 -1.27 23.83
N PRO A 282 -23.32 -0.37 24.54
CA PRO A 282 -23.57 0.97 24.00
C PRO A 282 -22.22 1.66 23.77
N GLU A 283 -21.86 1.89 22.51
CA GLU A 283 -20.73 2.72 22.19
C GLU A 283 -21.02 4.14 22.70
N PRO A 284 -20.08 4.78 23.40
CA PRO A 284 -20.25 6.19 23.74
C PRO A 284 -20.38 6.99 22.45
N PRO A 285 -21.28 7.99 22.39
CA PRO A 285 -21.41 8.83 21.20
C PRO A 285 -20.06 9.44 20.88
N VAL A 286 -19.49 9.04 19.73
CA VAL A 286 -18.24 9.63 19.25
C VAL A 286 -18.53 11.10 18.93
N PRO A 287 -17.78 12.05 19.50
CA PRO A 287 -17.97 13.44 19.17
C PRO A 287 -17.79 13.62 17.68
N HIS A 288 -18.79 14.22 17.05
CA HIS A 288 -18.78 14.51 15.62
C HIS A 288 -17.56 15.36 15.28
N LYS A 289 -16.63 14.84 14.49
CA LYS A 289 -15.52 15.62 13.99
C LYS A 289 -16.00 16.39 12.75
N ASP A 290 -16.39 17.64 12.94
CA ASP A 290 -16.75 18.58 11.84
C ASP A 290 -15.55 18.91 10.92
N ALA A 291 -14.45 18.15 11.01
CA ALA A 291 -13.21 18.46 10.34
C ALA A 291 -12.87 17.49 9.17
N ALA A 292 -13.84 16.73 8.68
CA ALA A 292 -13.62 15.98 7.43
C ALA A 292 -13.53 16.98 6.27
N LEU A 293 -12.44 16.93 5.49
CA LEU A 293 -12.24 17.74 4.29
C LEU A 293 -13.22 17.39 3.16
N MET A 294 -13.90 16.26 3.26
CA MET A 294 -14.91 15.78 2.32
C MET A 294 -16.19 15.41 3.05
N GLY A 295 -17.33 15.63 2.42
CA GLY A 295 -18.64 15.18 2.92
C GLY A 295 -18.74 13.65 2.92
N PRO A 296 -19.67 13.05 3.70
CA PRO A 296 -19.88 11.61 3.70
C PRO A 296 -20.23 11.05 2.31
N GLU A 297 -21.09 11.75 1.57
CA GLU A 297 -21.48 11.38 0.20
C GLU A 297 -20.29 11.45 -0.75
N GLU A 298 -19.50 12.51 -0.68
CA GLU A 298 -18.28 12.67 -1.50
C GLU A 298 -17.24 11.60 -1.16
N THR A 299 -17.12 11.22 0.09
CA THR A 299 -16.26 10.10 0.52
C THR A 299 -16.76 8.80 -0.07
N LEU A 300 -18.06 8.55 -0.04
CA LEU A 300 -18.67 7.35 -0.62
C LEU A 300 -18.50 7.32 -2.14
N ASP A 301 -18.80 8.43 -2.84
CA ASP A 301 -18.63 8.53 -4.29
C ASP A 301 -17.17 8.32 -4.73
N ASN A 302 -16.21 8.79 -3.94
CA ASN A 302 -14.79 8.52 -4.17
C ASN A 302 -14.38 7.08 -3.85
N LEU A 303 -15.16 6.36 -3.04
CA LEU A 303 -14.95 4.96 -2.70
C LEU A 303 -15.77 4.01 -3.59
N ILE A 304 -16.85 4.52 -4.21
CA ILE A 304 -17.62 3.81 -5.24
C ILE A 304 -16.86 3.92 -6.55
N GLY A 305 -16.55 2.88 -7.11
CA GLY A 305 -16.13 2.86 -8.46
C GLY A 305 -15.00 1.98 -8.76
N LEU A 306 -14.12 1.86 -9.31
CA LEU A 306 -13.15 1.00 -9.95
C LEU A 306 -12.48 0.05 -8.97
N SER A 307 -13.03 -1.06 -8.81
CA SER A 307 -12.35 -2.13 -8.11
C SER A 307 -11.02 -2.48 -8.79
N VAL A 308 -10.11 -2.88 -7.95
CA VAL A 308 -8.83 -3.44 -8.39
C VAL A 308 -9.10 -4.84 -8.94
N ASP A 309 -9.61 -4.86 -10.17
CA ASP A 309 -9.81 -6.10 -10.89
C ASP A 309 -8.51 -6.89 -10.98
N HIS A 310 -8.57 -8.14 -10.67
CA HIS A 310 -7.53 -9.12 -10.92
C HIS A 310 -6.30 -9.14 -10.02
N ASN A 311 -6.12 -8.24 -9.04
CA ASN A 311 -4.92 -8.23 -8.20
C ASN A 311 -4.59 -9.60 -7.62
N LEU A 312 -5.63 -10.26 -7.16
CA LEU A 312 -5.47 -11.54 -6.49
C LEU A 312 -5.35 -12.71 -7.46
N ARG A 313 -6.04 -12.68 -8.60
CA ARG A 313 -5.83 -13.67 -9.67
C ARG A 313 -4.40 -13.65 -10.19
N LEU A 314 -3.82 -12.46 -10.27
CA LEU A 314 -2.46 -12.26 -10.73
C LEU A 314 -1.41 -12.85 -9.81
N MET A 315 -1.62 -12.69 -8.51
CA MET A 315 -0.75 -13.22 -7.48
C MET A 315 -0.50 -14.72 -7.58
N HIS A 316 -1.53 -15.44 -7.95
CA HIS A 316 -1.48 -16.91 -8.06
C HIS A 316 -0.85 -17.39 -9.34
N MET A 317 -0.78 -16.50 -10.30
CA MET A 317 -0.02 -16.77 -11.49
C MET A 317 1.49 -16.57 -11.26
N LEU A 318 1.90 -15.97 -10.13
CA LEU A 318 3.31 -15.80 -9.77
C LEU A 318 4.05 -17.13 -9.55
N SER A 319 3.32 -18.21 -9.27
CA SER A 319 3.93 -19.55 -9.11
C SER A 319 4.40 -20.18 -10.41
N ASN A 320 4.10 -19.60 -11.56
CA ASN A 320 4.47 -20.15 -12.86
C ASN A 320 5.15 -19.09 -13.72
N GLU A 321 6.34 -19.38 -14.24
CA GLU A 321 7.16 -18.43 -15.02
C GLU A 321 6.44 -17.91 -16.27
N GLN A 322 5.74 -18.78 -16.98
CA GLN A 322 5.01 -18.39 -18.19
C GLN A 322 3.82 -17.47 -17.82
N LYS A 323 3.10 -17.79 -16.74
CA LYS A 323 2.02 -16.96 -16.25
C LYS A 323 2.53 -15.62 -15.72
N PHE A 324 3.70 -15.60 -15.06
CA PHE A 324 4.33 -14.36 -14.63
C PHE A 324 4.70 -13.46 -15.82
N GLY A 325 5.22 -14.02 -16.89
CA GLY A 325 5.45 -13.30 -18.14
C GLY A 325 4.17 -12.65 -18.67
N ASN A 326 3.04 -13.37 -18.62
CA ASN A 326 1.74 -12.83 -19.03
C ASN A 326 1.27 -11.70 -18.10
N ILE A 327 1.59 -11.75 -16.80
CA ILE A 327 1.31 -10.64 -15.86
C ILE A 327 2.07 -9.38 -16.28
N ILE A 328 3.36 -9.48 -16.57
CA ILE A 328 4.19 -8.36 -17.03
C ILE A 328 3.61 -7.77 -18.32
N GLU A 329 3.24 -8.59 -19.28
CA GLU A 329 2.66 -8.12 -20.54
C GLU A 329 1.27 -7.48 -20.36
N SER A 330 0.46 -8.02 -19.47
CA SER A 330 -0.83 -7.40 -19.09
C SER A 330 -0.63 -6.05 -18.43
N ALA A 331 0.36 -5.93 -17.54
CA ALA A 331 0.72 -4.66 -16.92
C ALA A 331 1.24 -3.64 -17.94
N ARG A 332 2.05 -4.05 -18.92
CA ARG A 332 2.52 -3.19 -20.01
C ARG A 332 1.40 -2.70 -20.91
N SER A 333 0.40 -3.53 -21.16
CA SER A 333 -0.72 -3.21 -22.05
C SER A 333 -1.84 -2.41 -21.40
N THR A 334 -1.86 -2.31 -20.07
CA THR A 334 -2.92 -1.56 -19.38
C THR A 334 -2.80 -0.05 -19.63
N LYS A 335 -3.95 0.58 -19.91
CA LYS A 335 -4.05 2.03 -20.12
C LYS A 335 -4.39 2.79 -18.85
N SER A 336 -4.88 2.08 -17.84
CA SER A 336 -5.28 2.66 -16.56
C SER A 336 -4.07 2.69 -15.61
N TRP A 337 -3.70 3.86 -15.16
CA TRP A 337 -2.63 4.02 -14.18
C TRP A 337 -3.02 3.41 -12.81
N GLN A 338 -4.32 3.37 -12.47
CA GLN A 338 -4.83 2.73 -11.26
C GLN A 338 -4.59 1.22 -11.31
N GLN A 339 -4.93 0.58 -12.44
CA GLN A 339 -4.64 -0.85 -12.63
C GLN A 339 -3.13 -1.12 -12.61
N LEU A 340 -2.33 -0.26 -13.23
CA LEU A 340 -0.89 -0.38 -13.20
C LEU A 340 -0.33 -0.29 -11.78
N ARG A 341 -0.84 0.65 -10.98
CA ARG A 341 -0.50 0.77 -9.56
C ARG A 341 -0.83 -0.52 -8.78
N ALA A 342 -1.93 -1.15 -9.11
CA ALA A 342 -2.31 -2.42 -8.52
C ALA A 342 -1.29 -3.54 -8.81
N TYR A 343 -0.79 -3.63 -10.04
CA TYR A 343 0.31 -4.55 -10.36
C TYR A 343 1.58 -4.25 -9.55
N LEU A 344 1.91 -2.97 -9.38
CA LEU A 344 3.06 -2.57 -8.57
C LEU A 344 2.90 -2.98 -7.10
N ASN A 345 1.70 -2.85 -6.53
CA ASN A 345 1.41 -3.30 -5.17
C ASN A 345 1.60 -4.82 -5.03
N ILE A 346 1.25 -5.60 -6.06
CA ILE A 346 1.50 -7.04 -6.06
C ILE A 346 3.02 -7.32 -6.00
N PHE A 347 3.81 -6.64 -6.83
CA PHE A 347 5.26 -6.81 -6.77
C PHE A 347 5.83 -6.38 -5.41
N GLU A 348 5.31 -5.32 -4.82
CA GLU A 348 5.72 -4.86 -3.49
C GLU A 348 5.47 -5.91 -2.39
N GLU A 349 4.30 -6.50 -2.39
CA GLU A 349 3.87 -7.45 -1.37
C GLU A 349 4.50 -8.83 -1.57
N TYR A 350 4.65 -9.27 -2.83
CA TYR A 350 4.95 -10.68 -3.14
C TYR A 350 6.30 -10.92 -3.82
N PHE A 351 7.18 -9.94 -3.96
CA PHE A 351 8.47 -10.14 -4.62
C PHE A 351 9.34 -11.23 -3.98
N THR A 352 9.15 -11.51 -2.69
CA THR A 352 9.85 -12.58 -1.96
C THR A 352 9.43 -13.98 -2.40
N TYR A 353 8.30 -14.09 -3.11
CA TYR A 353 7.83 -15.35 -3.71
C TYR A 353 8.29 -15.54 -5.14
N LEU A 354 8.90 -14.53 -5.74
CA LEU A 354 9.41 -14.59 -7.09
C LEU A 354 10.74 -15.35 -7.13
N SER A 355 10.96 -16.16 -8.18
CA SER A 355 12.26 -16.73 -8.49
C SER A 355 13.29 -15.64 -8.80
N VAL A 356 14.57 -15.98 -8.80
CA VAL A 356 15.66 -15.07 -9.22
C VAL A 356 15.38 -14.47 -10.60
N ARG A 357 14.95 -15.29 -11.55
CA ARG A 357 14.62 -14.88 -12.91
C ARG A 357 13.42 -13.94 -12.95
N GLN A 358 12.36 -14.23 -12.22
CA GLN A 358 11.17 -13.39 -12.13
C GLN A 358 11.47 -12.04 -11.48
N LYS A 359 12.31 -11.98 -10.44
CA LYS A 359 12.76 -10.71 -9.84
C LYS A 359 13.53 -9.87 -10.84
N THR A 360 14.40 -10.47 -11.64
CA THR A 360 15.13 -9.75 -12.69
C THR A 360 14.19 -9.21 -13.77
N GLN A 361 13.19 -9.99 -14.18
CA GLN A 361 12.16 -9.53 -15.11
C GLN A 361 11.32 -8.39 -14.52
N ALA A 362 10.93 -8.50 -13.24
CA ALA A 362 10.20 -7.45 -12.54
C ALA A 362 11.03 -6.16 -12.47
N LEU A 363 12.32 -6.24 -12.12
CA LEU A 363 13.22 -5.08 -12.10
C LEU A 363 13.32 -4.40 -13.47
N SER A 364 13.45 -5.18 -14.54
CA SER A 364 13.45 -4.63 -15.91
C SER A 364 12.16 -3.90 -16.23
N PHE A 365 11.02 -4.49 -15.93
CA PHE A 365 9.72 -3.86 -16.11
C PHE A 365 9.56 -2.58 -15.26
N LEU A 366 9.98 -2.61 -14.01
CA LEU A 366 9.92 -1.43 -13.14
C LEU A 366 10.79 -0.28 -13.67
N TYR A 367 11.95 -0.60 -14.26
CA TYR A 367 12.80 0.41 -14.89
C TYR A 367 12.12 1.07 -16.10
N GLU A 368 11.40 0.30 -16.92
CA GLU A 368 10.60 0.85 -18.02
C GLU A 368 9.56 1.88 -17.52
N LEU A 369 9.01 1.67 -16.33
CA LEU A 369 8.02 2.56 -15.73
C LEU A 369 8.60 3.87 -15.17
N LEU A 370 9.91 4.03 -15.05
CA LEU A 370 10.53 5.27 -14.60
C LEU A 370 10.28 6.45 -15.55
N VAL A 371 9.86 6.19 -16.78
CA VAL A 371 9.47 7.21 -17.77
C VAL A 371 7.95 7.32 -17.94
N HIS A 372 7.16 6.63 -17.15
CA HIS A 372 5.70 6.68 -17.22
C HIS A 372 5.18 8.12 -17.02
N ARG A 373 4.09 8.48 -17.70
CA ARG A 373 3.49 9.82 -17.61
C ARG A 373 3.07 10.22 -16.19
N GLU A 374 2.54 9.26 -15.42
CA GLU A 374 2.09 9.48 -14.04
C GLU A 374 3.25 9.46 -13.05
N GLY A 375 3.35 10.53 -12.24
CA GLY A 375 4.44 10.67 -11.26
C GLY A 375 4.40 9.64 -10.14
N ASP A 376 3.20 9.21 -9.74
CA ASP A 376 3.01 8.21 -8.69
C ASP A 376 3.55 6.85 -9.12
N ILE A 377 3.28 6.46 -10.36
CA ILE A 377 3.83 5.22 -10.93
C ILE A 377 5.36 5.26 -10.94
N ARG A 378 5.97 6.38 -11.41
CA ARG A 378 7.43 6.51 -11.38
C ARG A 378 8.02 6.41 -9.99
N ARG A 379 7.37 7.04 -8.99
CA ARG A 379 7.84 6.99 -7.59
C ARG A 379 7.75 5.58 -7.02
N GLN A 380 6.63 4.91 -7.21
CA GLN A 380 6.43 3.55 -6.72
C GLN A 380 7.41 2.58 -7.39
N ALA A 381 7.57 2.67 -8.71
CA ALA A 381 8.54 1.84 -9.44
C ALA A 381 9.97 2.06 -8.94
N GLY A 382 10.39 3.32 -8.74
CA GLY A 382 11.71 3.62 -8.17
C GLY A 382 11.89 3.05 -6.75
N SER A 383 10.89 3.19 -5.90
CA SER A 383 10.93 2.60 -4.54
C SER A 383 11.05 1.07 -4.59
N LEU A 384 10.29 0.42 -5.45
CA LEU A 384 10.30 -1.04 -5.62
C LEU A 384 11.64 -1.56 -6.14
N ILE A 385 12.28 -0.87 -7.08
CA ILE A 385 13.62 -1.24 -7.56
C ILE A 385 14.59 -1.31 -6.37
N GLY A 386 14.63 -0.28 -5.54
CA GLY A 386 15.50 -0.26 -4.36
C GLY A 386 15.19 -1.37 -3.37
N GLN A 387 13.91 -1.60 -3.09
CA GLN A 387 13.45 -2.66 -2.18
C GLN A 387 13.80 -4.06 -2.68
N ILE A 388 13.54 -4.35 -3.95
CA ILE A 388 13.81 -5.68 -4.54
C ILE A 388 15.30 -5.96 -4.57
N ILE A 389 16.14 -4.99 -4.96
CA ILE A 389 17.60 -5.14 -4.95
C ILE A 389 18.10 -5.40 -3.53
N ALA A 390 17.69 -4.59 -2.55
CA ALA A 390 18.12 -4.74 -1.17
C ALA A 390 17.75 -6.08 -0.53
N ARG A 391 16.62 -6.63 -0.94
CA ARG A 391 16.08 -7.91 -0.44
C ARG A 391 16.12 -9.03 -1.46
N PHE A 392 16.96 -8.91 -2.48
CA PHE A 392 17.00 -9.86 -3.58
C PHE A 392 17.28 -11.31 -3.13
N HIS A 393 18.04 -11.47 -2.06
CA HIS A 393 18.37 -12.74 -1.44
C HIS A 393 17.18 -13.42 -0.74
N LEU A 394 16.09 -12.69 -0.44
CA LEU A 394 14.94 -13.28 0.23
C LEU A 394 14.08 -14.04 -0.78
N VAL A 395 14.02 -15.36 -0.64
CA VAL A 395 13.14 -16.23 -1.41
C VAL A 395 12.35 -17.08 -0.43
N TYR A 396 11.03 -16.89 -0.39
CA TYR A 396 10.13 -17.64 0.50
C TYR A 396 9.32 -18.72 -0.21
N ARG A 397 9.57 -18.90 -1.50
CA ARG A 397 8.83 -19.84 -2.31
C ARG A 397 9.36 -21.26 -2.11
N LYS A 398 8.53 -22.13 -1.54
CA LYS A 398 8.84 -23.55 -1.38
C LYS A 398 8.49 -24.39 -2.62
N GLU A 399 7.83 -23.78 -3.60
CA GLU A 399 7.25 -24.46 -4.76
C GLU A 399 8.07 -24.31 -6.05
N VAL A 400 9.22 -23.66 -5.97
CA VAL A 400 10.14 -23.58 -7.10
C VAL A 400 10.75 -24.95 -7.30
N PRO A 401 10.76 -25.47 -8.56
CA PRO A 401 11.43 -26.74 -8.87
C PRO A 401 12.86 -26.77 -8.32
N ALA A 402 13.30 -27.94 -7.88
CA ALA A 402 14.61 -28.11 -7.25
C ALA A 402 15.80 -27.88 -8.20
N ASP A 403 15.54 -27.81 -9.50
CA ASP A 403 16.49 -27.52 -10.58
C ASP A 403 16.65 -26.00 -10.86
N GLU A 404 15.83 -25.15 -10.27
CA GLU A 404 16.05 -23.70 -10.32
C GLU A 404 16.88 -23.24 -9.11
N GLU A 405 17.91 -22.43 -9.38
CA GLU A 405 18.67 -21.76 -8.31
C GLU A 405 17.78 -20.82 -7.53
N ASN A 406 17.36 -21.25 -6.34
CA ASN A 406 16.48 -20.49 -5.46
C ASN A 406 17.25 -19.56 -4.53
N ASP A 407 18.54 -19.83 -4.29
CA ASP A 407 19.41 -18.98 -3.50
C ASP A 407 20.34 -18.18 -4.44
N PRO A 408 20.06 -16.90 -4.68
CA PRO A 408 20.97 -16.06 -5.45
C PRO A 408 22.29 -15.95 -4.71
N ALA A 409 23.42 -16.07 -5.45
CA ALA A 409 24.72 -15.84 -4.89
C ALA A 409 24.78 -14.49 -4.17
N GLU A 410 25.50 -14.39 -3.05
CA GLU A 410 25.57 -13.16 -2.22
C GLU A 410 25.98 -11.90 -3.01
N GLU A 411 26.70 -12.07 -4.11
CA GLU A 411 27.16 -10.99 -4.99
C GLU A 411 26.08 -10.41 -5.91
N VAL A 412 25.02 -11.16 -6.22
CA VAL A 412 23.99 -10.75 -7.20
C VAL A 412 23.33 -9.41 -6.87
N PRO A 413 22.91 -9.13 -5.61
CA PRO A 413 22.32 -7.83 -5.27
C PRO A 413 23.27 -6.65 -5.55
N PHE A 414 24.56 -6.83 -5.34
CA PHE A 414 25.56 -5.76 -5.54
C PHE A 414 25.83 -5.52 -7.02
N THR A 415 25.95 -6.60 -7.81
CA THR A 415 26.09 -6.47 -9.27
C THR A 415 24.87 -5.81 -9.90
N LEU A 416 23.66 -6.19 -9.47
CA LEU A 416 22.42 -5.53 -9.89
C LEU A 416 22.41 -4.05 -9.48
N TRP A 417 22.85 -3.76 -8.26
CA TRP A 417 22.91 -2.37 -7.79
C TRP A 417 23.83 -1.50 -8.65
N GLU A 418 25.04 -1.94 -8.93
CA GLU A 418 25.99 -1.25 -9.80
C GLU A 418 25.40 -1.03 -11.20
N GLN A 419 24.78 -2.06 -11.79
CA GLN A 419 24.13 -1.97 -13.09
C GLN A 419 22.98 -0.92 -13.07
N TYR A 420 22.11 -0.96 -12.09
CA TYR A 420 20.99 -0.03 -12.01
C TYR A 420 21.43 1.40 -11.67
N LEU A 421 22.49 1.57 -10.86
CA LEU A 421 23.08 2.89 -10.64
C LEU A 421 23.55 3.51 -11.95
N ASP A 422 24.28 2.76 -12.75
CA ASP A 422 24.77 3.23 -14.03
C ASP A 422 23.60 3.64 -14.96
N MET A 423 22.57 2.79 -15.05
CA MET A 423 21.37 3.08 -15.85
C MET A 423 20.57 4.30 -15.33
N LEU A 424 20.59 4.58 -14.04
CA LEU A 424 19.88 5.72 -13.44
C LEU A 424 20.67 7.04 -13.59
N ILE A 425 21.99 6.96 -13.52
CA ILE A 425 22.88 8.13 -13.60
C ILE A 425 23.19 8.47 -15.06
N TYR A 426 23.35 7.46 -15.92
CA TYR A 426 23.62 7.59 -17.35
C TYR A 426 22.55 6.88 -18.20
N PRO A 427 21.30 7.39 -18.24
CA PRO A 427 20.26 6.79 -19.05
C PRO A 427 20.64 6.73 -20.54
N ASP A 428 20.14 5.69 -21.24
CA ASP A 428 20.42 5.46 -22.66
C ASP A 428 20.24 6.76 -23.48
N HIS A 429 21.17 7.02 -24.36
CA HIS A 429 21.17 8.18 -25.29
C HIS A 429 19.91 8.27 -26.18
N LYS A 430 19.16 7.16 -26.35
CA LYS A 430 17.89 7.15 -27.07
C LYS A 430 16.75 7.78 -26.28
N THR A 431 16.90 7.99 -24.96
CA THR A 431 15.89 8.64 -24.13
C THR A 431 15.83 10.13 -24.40
N THR A 432 14.62 10.71 -24.38
CA THR A 432 14.44 12.16 -24.50
C THR A 432 14.98 12.87 -23.24
N PRO A 433 15.31 14.18 -23.32
CA PRO A 433 15.72 14.95 -22.14
C PRO A 433 14.71 14.87 -20.98
N GLN A 434 13.40 14.87 -21.29
CA GLN A 434 12.35 14.70 -20.27
C GLN A 434 12.40 13.34 -19.62
N GLN A 435 12.58 12.27 -20.38
CA GLN A 435 12.71 10.91 -19.86
C GLN A 435 13.96 10.77 -18.98
N ARG A 436 15.12 11.32 -19.41
CA ARG A 436 16.33 11.35 -18.58
C ARG A 436 16.11 12.07 -17.26
N SER A 437 15.42 13.22 -17.30
CA SER A 437 15.06 13.96 -16.08
C SER A 437 14.12 13.15 -15.16
N HIS A 438 13.23 12.33 -15.71
CA HIS A 438 12.37 11.45 -14.92
C HIS A 438 13.18 10.34 -14.27
N ILE A 439 14.05 9.66 -15.02
CA ILE A 439 14.91 8.59 -14.52
C ILE A 439 15.83 9.12 -13.42
N GLY A 440 16.54 10.23 -13.67
CA GLY A 440 17.44 10.85 -12.70
C GLY A 440 16.73 11.25 -11.40
N TYR A 441 15.50 11.79 -11.51
CA TYR A 441 14.69 12.12 -10.32
C TYR A 441 14.41 10.90 -9.43
N THR A 442 14.32 9.71 -10.00
CA THR A 442 14.02 8.49 -9.23
C THR A 442 15.22 7.94 -8.46
N LEU A 443 16.45 8.35 -8.80
CA LEU A 443 17.66 7.86 -8.11
C LEU A 443 17.56 7.98 -6.58
N LYS A 444 17.13 9.12 -6.07
CA LYS A 444 16.94 9.33 -4.62
C LYS A 444 15.93 8.38 -3.98
N LEU A 445 14.88 8.00 -4.73
CA LEU A 445 13.84 7.08 -4.26
C LEU A 445 14.38 5.66 -4.21
N VAL A 446 15.10 5.25 -5.26
CA VAL A 446 15.75 3.93 -5.33
C VAL A 446 16.77 3.80 -4.20
N VAL A 447 17.65 4.79 -4.02
CA VAL A 447 18.67 4.80 -2.96
C VAL A 447 18.01 4.79 -1.58
N GLY A 448 17.03 5.66 -1.35
CA GLY A 448 16.32 5.75 -0.07
C GLY A 448 15.62 4.44 0.30
N SER A 449 14.91 3.85 -0.65
CA SER A 449 14.23 2.56 -0.44
C SER A 449 15.22 1.41 -0.24
N MET A 450 16.31 1.40 -1.01
CA MET A 450 17.37 0.38 -0.86
C MET A 450 18.00 0.45 0.53
N LEU A 451 18.40 1.62 1.01
CA LEU A 451 19.00 1.78 2.34
C LEU A 451 18.02 1.44 3.48
N GLN A 452 16.73 1.70 3.28
CA GLN A 452 15.69 1.37 4.26
C GLN A 452 15.50 -0.15 4.42
N HIS A 453 15.68 -0.92 3.34
CA HIS A 453 15.37 -2.34 3.30
C HIS A 453 16.61 -3.24 3.32
N ALA A 454 17.81 -2.69 3.11
CA ALA A 454 19.06 -3.44 3.13
C ALA A 454 19.42 -3.94 4.54
N ARG A 455 20.09 -5.07 4.59
CA ARG A 455 20.71 -5.54 5.84
C ARG A 455 21.79 -4.54 6.29
N PRO A 456 21.94 -4.23 7.58
CA PRO A 456 22.92 -3.25 8.07
C PRO A 456 24.35 -3.50 7.57
N GLN A 457 24.73 -4.75 7.43
CA GLN A 457 26.06 -5.15 6.94
C GLN A 457 26.30 -4.85 5.45
N ASP A 458 25.24 -4.77 4.63
CA ASP A 458 25.32 -4.55 3.19
C ASP A 458 25.32 -3.06 2.82
N ILE A 459 24.78 -2.22 3.71
CA ILE A 459 24.67 -0.77 3.49
C ILE A 459 26.00 -0.11 3.10
N PRO A 460 27.15 -0.38 3.77
CA PRO A 460 28.43 0.22 3.38
C PRO A 460 28.85 -0.07 1.96
N ARG A 461 28.54 -1.27 1.46
CA ARG A 461 28.88 -1.69 0.08
C ARG A 461 27.96 -1.03 -0.94
N PHE A 462 26.65 -1.04 -0.72
CA PHE A 462 25.69 -0.33 -1.56
C PHE A 462 25.99 1.16 -1.64
N LEU A 463 26.25 1.78 -0.50
CA LEU A 463 26.57 3.20 -0.43
C LEU A 463 27.92 3.50 -1.09
N GLY A 464 28.93 2.62 -0.94
CA GLY A 464 30.24 2.77 -1.55
C GLY A 464 30.15 2.87 -3.07
N ALA A 465 29.40 1.99 -3.72
CA ALA A 465 29.16 2.04 -5.16
C ALA A 465 28.54 3.36 -5.63
N LEU A 466 27.56 3.89 -4.87
CA LEU A 466 26.98 5.21 -5.18
C LEU A 466 28.01 6.33 -5.00
N LEU A 467 28.79 6.32 -3.91
CA LEU A 467 29.74 7.39 -3.57
C LEU A 467 30.92 7.47 -4.57
N ASP A 468 31.18 6.43 -5.32
CA ASP A 468 32.21 6.45 -6.36
C ASP A 468 31.92 7.48 -7.47
N TYR A 469 30.66 7.76 -7.77
CA TYR A 469 30.24 8.78 -8.73
C TYR A 469 30.53 10.23 -8.29
N TYR A 470 30.81 10.47 -7.02
CA TYR A 470 31.09 11.82 -6.49
C TYR A 470 32.58 12.17 -6.45
N LYS A 471 33.46 11.30 -6.93
CA LYS A 471 34.91 11.49 -6.84
C LYS A 471 35.46 12.51 -7.82
N ASP A 472 34.86 12.63 -9.01
CA ASP A 472 35.33 13.52 -10.07
C ASP A 472 34.21 14.45 -10.58
N PRO A 473 33.97 15.60 -9.90
CA PRO A 473 32.91 16.52 -10.30
C PRO A 473 33.15 17.19 -11.66
N ALA A 474 34.41 17.28 -12.11
CA ALA A 474 34.74 17.94 -13.37
C ALA A 474 34.35 17.14 -14.62
N ALA A 475 34.25 15.83 -14.51
CA ALA A 475 33.88 14.94 -15.61
C ALA A 475 32.37 14.83 -15.84
N LEU A 476 31.54 15.41 -14.98
CA LEU A 476 30.09 15.24 -15.00
C LEU A 476 29.38 16.24 -15.89
N SER A 477 28.34 15.80 -16.60
CA SER A 477 27.39 16.68 -17.28
C SER A 477 26.51 17.42 -16.28
N ALA A 478 25.93 18.57 -16.64
CA ALA A 478 25.04 19.33 -15.78
C ALA A 478 23.81 18.50 -15.32
N ASP A 479 23.23 17.69 -16.18
CA ASP A 479 22.08 16.84 -15.83
C ASP A 479 22.47 15.71 -14.89
N THR A 480 23.61 15.07 -15.11
CA THR A 480 24.14 14.05 -14.20
C THR A 480 24.47 14.65 -12.83
N THR A 481 25.13 15.80 -12.81
CA THR A 481 25.43 16.56 -11.60
C THR A 481 24.17 16.88 -10.80
N PHE A 482 23.14 17.39 -11.48
CA PHE A 482 21.87 17.71 -10.83
C PHE A 482 21.25 16.47 -10.20
N THR A 483 21.24 15.33 -10.91
CA THR A 483 20.76 14.04 -10.42
C THR A 483 21.50 13.62 -9.15
N LEU A 484 22.82 13.72 -9.14
CA LEU A 484 23.64 13.36 -7.99
C LEU A 484 23.45 14.33 -6.80
N LEU A 485 23.39 15.64 -7.04
CA LEU A 485 23.10 16.62 -5.99
C LEU A 485 21.70 16.43 -5.38
N ASP A 486 20.70 16.13 -6.20
CA ASP A 486 19.34 15.82 -5.71
C ASP A 486 19.34 14.51 -4.89
N ALA A 487 20.08 13.50 -5.29
CA ALA A 487 20.16 12.23 -4.56
C ALA A 487 20.79 12.39 -3.17
N ILE A 488 21.94 13.06 -3.03
CA ILE A 488 22.61 13.21 -1.75
C ILE A 488 21.83 14.08 -0.75
N ARG A 489 21.00 14.99 -1.24
CA ARG A 489 20.12 15.81 -0.38
C ARG A 489 19.16 14.94 0.47
N TYR A 490 18.70 13.81 -0.09
CA TYR A 490 17.78 12.89 0.58
C TYR A 490 18.47 11.72 1.26
N LEU A 491 19.80 11.59 1.14
CA LEU A 491 20.54 10.51 1.73
C LEU A 491 20.64 10.72 3.26
N PRO A 492 20.11 9.80 4.09
CA PRO A 492 20.18 9.96 5.53
C PRO A 492 21.63 9.93 6.01
N GLN A 493 22.04 10.95 6.77
CA GLN A 493 23.44 11.14 7.17
C GLN A 493 23.96 10.08 8.14
N GLN A 494 23.08 9.31 8.77
CA GLN A 494 23.44 8.19 9.64
C GLN A 494 24.17 7.06 8.90
N TYR A 495 24.06 6.99 7.58
CA TYR A 495 24.65 5.91 6.78
C TYR A 495 26.07 6.21 6.30
N TYR A 496 26.59 7.41 6.51
CA TYR A 496 27.95 7.75 6.12
C TYR A 496 28.70 8.57 7.18
N GLY A 497 29.99 8.31 7.30
CA GLY A 497 30.84 8.92 8.30
C GLY A 497 31.26 10.37 7.97
N GLU A 498 31.98 10.98 8.90
CA GLU A 498 32.45 12.37 8.80
C GLU A 498 33.32 12.64 7.57
N LYS A 499 34.21 11.71 7.23
CA LYS A 499 35.09 11.83 6.03
C LYS A 499 34.25 11.88 4.75
N THR A 500 33.27 11.01 4.60
CA THR A 500 32.37 11.00 3.43
C THR A 500 31.55 12.27 3.36
N ARG A 501 31.01 12.73 4.50
CA ARG A 501 30.27 14.00 4.56
C ARG A 501 31.15 15.16 4.11
N GLY A 502 32.42 15.21 4.54
CA GLY A 502 33.38 16.21 4.07
C GLY A 502 33.58 16.18 2.57
N ALA A 503 33.75 14.99 1.99
CA ALA A 503 33.90 14.83 0.54
C ALA A 503 32.64 15.31 -0.25
N LEU A 504 31.44 15.01 0.25
CA LEU A 504 30.18 15.46 -0.36
C LEU A 504 29.99 16.98 -0.23
N ILE A 505 30.46 17.60 0.87
CA ILE A 505 30.47 19.07 1.03
C ILE A 505 31.39 19.71 -0.02
N GLU A 506 32.59 19.14 -0.24
CA GLU A 506 33.51 19.65 -1.28
C GLU A 506 32.95 19.43 -2.69
N PHE A 507 32.29 18.31 -2.96
CA PHE A 507 31.56 18.10 -4.20
C PHE A 507 30.51 19.20 -4.45
N ALA A 508 29.68 19.51 -3.45
CA ALA A 508 28.71 20.60 -3.56
C ALA A 508 29.39 21.98 -3.72
N ALA A 509 30.49 22.23 -2.99
CA ALA A 509 31.26 23.47 -3.08
C ALA A 509 31.77 23.75 -4.50
N TYR A 510 32.20 22.72 -5.22
CA TYR A 510 32.64 22.85 -6.59
C TYR A 510 31.55 23.50 -7.48
N PHE A 511 30.28 23.03 -7.36
CA PHE A 511 29.19 23.56 -8.17
C PHE A 511 28.63 24.90 -7.68
N VAL A 512 28.75 25.21 -6.40
CA VAL A 512 28.49 26.57 -5.88
C VAL A 512 29.47 27.58 -6.53
N ALA A 513 30.71 27.19 -6.73
CA ALA A 513 31.73 28.05 -7.37
C ALA A 513 31.52 28.21 -8.88
N GLN A 514 30.87 27.26 -9.55
CA GLN A 514 30.56 27.35 -10.99
C GLN A 514 29.46 28.39 -11.32
N GLY A 515 28.53 28.65 -10.40
CA GLY A 515 27.51 29.69 -10.51
C GLY A 515 26.32 29.38 -11.45
N GLU A 516 26.21 28.15 -11.99
CA GLU A 516 25.02 27.75 -12.73
C GLU A 516 23.83 27.59 -11.76
N LEU A 517 22.76 28.37 -11.97
CA LEU A 517 21.71 28.61 -10.99
C LEU A 517 21.04 27.31 -10.46
N ARG A 518 20.70 26.39 -11.35
CA ARG A 518 20.05 25.13 -11.01
C ARG A 518 20.96 24.26 -10.13
N LEU A 519 22.23 24.14 -10.48
CA LEU A 519 23.21 23.36 -9.75
C LEU A 519 23.58 24.04 -8.42
N THR A 520 23.75 25.37 -8.44
CA THR A 520 23.99 26.17 -7.23
C THR A 520 22.87 25.98 -6.21
N ILE A 521 21.60 26.06 -6.61
CA ILE A 521 20.47 25.86 -5.71
C ILE A 521 20.45 24.42 -5.18
N ALA A 522 20.66 23.41 -6.02
CA ALA A 522 20.72 22.03 -5.58
C ALA A 522 21.86 21.77 -4.59
N ALA A 523 23.03 22.37 -4.82
CA ALA A 523 24.18 22.29 -3.90
C ALA A 523 23.91 23.01 -2.59
N LEU A 524 23.30 24.21 -2.62
CA LEU A 524 22.95 24.95 -1.38
C LEU A 524 21.89 24.20 -0.56
N GLU A 525 20.91 23.57 -1.21
CA GLU A 525 19.92 22.72 -0.53
C GLU A 525 20.59 21.54 0.18
N PHE A 526 21.55 20.88 -0.46
CA PHE A 526 22.34 19.84 0.20
C PHE A 526 23.17 20.39 1.37
N LEU A 527 23.87 21.53 1.19
CA LEU A 527 24.66 22.15 2.26
C LEU A 527 23.79 22.56 3.45
N ARG A 528 22.58 23.09 3.19
CA ARG A 528 21.58 23.42 4.21
C ARG A 528 21.15 22.19 5.02
N GLU A 529 20.91 21.08 4.35
CA GLU A 529 20.53 19.82 5.01
C GLU A 529 21.71 19.20 5.78
N ALA A 530 22.91 19.20 5.20
CA ALA A 530 24.12 18.78 5.88
C ALA A 530 24.37 19.60 7.15
N GLN A 531 24.18 20.92 7.09
CA GLN A 531 24.30 21.81 8.26
C GLN A 531 23.29 21.46 9.37
N ARG A 532 22.06 21.06 9.00
CA ARG A 532 21.02 20.71 9.98
C ARG A 532 21.37 19.53 10.85
N SER A 533 22.13 18.60 10.34
CA SER A 533 22.55 17.39 11.05
C SER A 533 23.81 17.58 11.90
N LEU A 534 24.52 18.69 11.76
CA LEU A 534 25.76 18.96 12.46
C LEU A 534 25.50 19.65 13.82
N PRO A 535 26.18 19.24 14.90
CA PRO A 535 26.13 19.96 16.15
C PRO A 535 26.79 21.36 16.03
N LYS A 536 26.35 22.30 16.87
CA LYS A 536 26.95 23.65 16.92
C LYS A 536 28.43 23.57 17.17
N GLY A 537 29.21 24.32 16.39
CA GLY A 537 30.70 24.37 16.52
C GLY A 537 31.43 23.25 15.78
N HIS A 538 30.75 22.38 15.07
CA HIS A 538 31.39 21.34 14.27
C HIS A 538 32.28 21.93 13.15
N PRO A 539 33.52 21.43 12.91
CA PRO A 539 34.43 22.00 11.90
C PRO A 539 33.84 22.09 10.50
N GLN A 540 33.05 21.10 10.08
CA GLN A 540 32.37 21.10 8.76
C GLN A 540 31.31 22.20 8.64
N MET A 541 30.71 22.66 9.75
CA MET A 541 29.82 23.83 9.75
C MET A 541 30.57 25.09 9.37
N GLY A 542 31.79 25.31 9.93
CA GLY A 542 32.67 26.40 9.52
C GLY A 542 33.03 26.35 8.05
N ARG A 543 33.28 25.14 7.51
CA ARG A 543 33.53 24.94 6.06
C ARG A 543 32.35 25.33 5.22
N ILE A 544 31.13 24.87 5.55
CA ILE A 544 29.87 25.24 4.84
C ILE A 544 29.68 26.75 4.83
N VAL A 545 29.90 27.41 6.01
CA VAL A 545 29.80 28.88 6.11
C VAL A 545 30.82 29.58 5.23
N ALA A 546 32.07 29.10 5.16
CA ALA A 546 33.09 29.65 4.31
C ALA A 546 32.74 29.57 2.82
N ILE A 547 32.24 28.39 2.35
CA ILE A 547 31.75 28.18 0.98
C ILE A 547 30.66 29.20 0.63
N VAL A 548 29.65 29.30 1.49
CA VAL A 548 28.47 30.13 1.23
C VAL A 548 28.79 31.63 1.34
N ARG A 549 29.72 32.02 2.19
CA ARG A 549 30.19 33.42 2.31
C ARG A 549 30.89 33.91 1.03
N SER A 550 31.70 33.06 0.43
CA SER A 550 32.49 33.44 -0.76
C SER A 550 31.63 33.64 -2.01
N MET A 551 30.41 33.08 -2.06
CA MET A 551 29.53 33.23 -3.24
C MET A 551 28.89 34.62 -3.32
N GLN A 552 28.66 35.06 -4.56
CA GLN A 552 27.97 36.33 -4.88
C GLN A 552 26.75 36.02 -5.77
N PRO A 553 25.63 35.57 -5.16
CA PRO A 553 24.46 35.19 -5.93
C PRO A 553 23.67 36.42 -6.41
N GLU A 554 23.18 36.35 -7.64
CA GLU A 554 22.32 37.39 -8.20
C GLU A 554 20.82 37.03 -8.06
N ALA A 555 20.49 35.74 -8.15
CA ALA A 555 19.12 35.29 -8.05
C ALA A 555 18.61 35.30 -6.59
N LEU A 556 17.39 35.84 -6.37
CA LEU A 556 16.78 35.96 -5.06
C LEU A 556 16.67 34.62 -4.29
N THR A 557 16.38 33.54 -5.02
CA THR A 557 16.32 32.18 -4.45
C THR A 557 17.66 31.68 -3.91
N ALA A 558 18.76 32.00 -4.60
CA ALA A 558 20.11 31.68 -4.13
C ALA A 558 20.54 32.60 -2.97
N ILE A 559 20.18 33.88 -3.01
CA ILE A 559 20.36 34.83 -1.88
C ILE A 559 19.63 34.32 -0.63
N PHE A 560 18.39 33.88 -0.79
CA PHE A 560 17.59 33.30 0.29
C PHE A 560 18.28 32.09 0.94
N LEU A 561 18.72 31.12 0.14
CA LEU A 561 19.41 29.94 0.67
C LEU A 561 20.73 30.29 1.36
N LYS A 562 21.51 31.23 0.79
CA LYS A 562 22.71 31.77 1.43
C LYS A 562 22.36 32.36 2.79
N TYR A 563 21.35 33.22 2.89
CA TYR A 563 20.91 33.81 4.15
C TYR A 563 20.48 32.76 5.17
N LYS A 564 19.67 31.77 4.78
CA LYS A 564 19.21 30.70 5.68
C LYS A 564 20.37 29.89 6.26
N ILE A 565 21.40 29.58 5.47
CA ILE A 565 22.60 28.86 5.93
C ILE A 565 23.41 29.72 6.91
N LEU A 566 23.66 31.00 6.59
CA LEU A 566 24.43 31.91 7.41
C LEU A 566 23.72 32.19 8.76
N SER A 567 22.41 32.51 8.68
CA SER A 567 21.61 32.80 9.88
C SER A 567 21.58 31.61 10.85
N ARG A 568 21.44 30.36 10.34
CA ARG A 568 21.47 29.14 11.17
C ARG A 568 22.85 28.96 11.87
N ALA A 569 23.91 29.38 11.25
CA ALA A 569 25.25 29.36 11.84
C ALA A 569 25.49 30.54 12.82
N GLY A 570 24.51 31.40 13.04
CA GLY A 570 24.64 32.60 13.88
C GLY A 570 25.41 33.73 13.22
N VAL A 571 25.62 33.67 11.90
CA VAL A 571 26.29 34.72 11.13
C VAL A 571 25.24 35.72 10.67
N LYS A 572 25.28 36.93 11.19
CA LYS A 572 24.43 38.04 10.80
C LYS A 572 24.88 38.64 9.46
N ASP A 573 23.94 38.83 8.55
CA ASP A 573 24.14 39.55 7.30
C ASP A 573 22.94 40.50 7.07
N PRO A 574 23.02 41.74 7.60
CA PRO A 574 21.91 42.69 7.50
C PRO A 574 21.54 43.07 6.08
N ALA A 575 22.51 43.04 5.15
CA ALA A 575 22.23 43.37 3.75
C ALA A 575 21.34 42.28 3.07
N LEU A 576 21.62 41.01 3.33
CA LEU A 576 20.78 39.90 2.84
C LEU A 576 19.40 39.93 3.50
N GLU A 577 19.34 40.20 4.80
CA GLU A 577 18.08 40.31 5.55
C GLU A 577 17.20 41.44 5.01
N GLN A 578 17.79 42.62 4.78
CA GLN A 578 17.09 43.76 4.18
C GLN A 578 16.56 43.40 2.79
N THR A 579 17.38 42.75 1.94
CA THR A 579 16.96 42.34 0.60
C THR A 579 15.75 41.40 0.66
N LEU A 580 15.74 40.43 1.57
CA LEU A 580 14.73 39.36 1.58
C LEU A 580 13.44 39.75 2.31
N TYR A 581 13.51 40.62 3.34
CA TYR A 581 12.35 40.86 4.23
C TYR A 581 11.89 42.32 4.28
N HIS A 582 12.67 43.24 3.76
CA HIS A 582 12.32 44.68 3.74
C HIS A 582 12.08 45.24 2.34
N MET A 583 12.27 44.44 1.29
CA MET A 583 11.95 44.76 -0.09
C MET A 583 10.77 43.93 -0.58
N ASP A 584 9.93 44.53 -1.43
CA ASP A 584 8.86 43.80 -2.10
C ASP A 584 9.42 43.01 -3.28
N ILE A 585 9.64 41.71 -3.08
CA ILE A 585 10.10 40.77 -4.08
C ILE A 585 9.00 39.83 -4.55
N THR A 586 7.78 40.00 -4.05
CA THR A 586 6.64 39.10 -4.27
C THR A 586 6.31 38.98 -5.74
N SER A 587 6.24 40.10 -6.47
CA SER A 587 5.91 40.10 -7.92
C SER A 587 6.97 39.42 -8.77
N GLU A 588 8.25 39.58 -8.44
CA GLU A 588 9.37 38.94 -9.14
C GLU A 588 9.35 37.43 -8.95
N VAL A 589 9.19 36.96 -7.71
CA VAL A 589 9.15 35.53 -7.39
C VAL A 589 7.89 34.88 -7.98
N PHE A 590 6.75 35.57 -7.98
CA PHE A 590 5.53 35.08 -8.62
C PHE A 590 5.75 34.86 -10.11
N LEU A 591 6.34 35.84 -10.79
CA LEU A 591 6.61 35.76 -12.22
C LEU A 591 7.54 34.60 -12.53
N ASP A 592 8.63 34.44 -11.79
CA ASP A 592 9.56 33.33 -11.96
C ASP A 592 8.93 31.98 -11.71
N ASN A 593 8.11 31.85 -10.67
CA ASN A 593 7.39 30.59 -10.38
C ASN A 593 6.41 30.19 -11.50
N LEU A 594 5.86 31.14 -12.25
CA LEU A 594 4.90 30.87 -13.32
C LEU A 594 5.58 30.61 -14.67
N LYS A 595 6.83 31.08 -14.88
CA LYS A 595 7.57 30.81 -16.12
C LYS A 595 7.81 29.33 -16.33
N THR A 596 7.51 28.80 -17.50
CA THR A 596 7.77 27.39 -17.85
C THR A 596 9.26 27.08 -17.89
N ALA A 597 10.09 28.06 -18.30
CA ALA A 597 11.54 27.92 -18.36
C ALA A 597 12.24 27.85 -17.00
N THR A 598 11.58 28.31 -15.91
CA THR A 598 12.19 28.28 -14.57
C THR A 598 12.28 26.85 -14.08
N PRO A 599 13.49 26.37 -13.73
CA PRO A 599 13.66 25.01 -13.19
C PRO A 599 12.84 24.78 -11.92
N TRP A 600 12.30 23.57 -11.77
CA TRP A 600 11.44 23.25 -10.63
C TRP A 600 12.12 23.47 -9.26
N ILE A 601 13.42 23.24 -9.16
CA ILE A 601 14.17 23.45 -7.91
C ILE A 601 14.20 24.93 -7.51
N VAL A 602 14.27 25.84 -8.50
CA VAL A 602 14.21 27.28 -8.29
C VAL A 602 12.80 27.69 -7.83
N LYS A 603 11.76 27.09 -8.41
CA LYS A 603 10.37 27.33 -7.99
C LYS A 603 10.13 26.90 -6.54
N VAL A 604 10.69 25.75 -6.12
CA VAL A 604 10.62 25.29 -4.74
C VAL A 604 11.27 26.30 -3.79
N ALA A 605 12.47 26.76 -4.10
CA ALA A 605 13.15 27.79 -3.31
C ALA A 605 12.36 29.10 -3.27
N GLY A 606 11.73 29.50 -4.39
CA GLY A 606 10.86 30.68 -4.44
C GLY A 606 9.60 30.55 -3.57
N VAL A 607 8.97 29.39 -3.53
CA VAL A 607 7.83 29.12 -2.64
C VAL A 607 8.26 29.18 -1.17
N GLU A 608 9.42 28.61 -0.83
CA GLU A 608 9.95 28.66 0.52
C GLU A 608 10.31 30.10 0.95
N LEU A 609 10.84 30.92 0.02
CA LEU A 609 11.13 32.32 0.28
C LEU A 609 9.86 33.11 0.58
N LEU A 610 8.80 32.96 -0.23
CA LEU A 610 7.52 33.65 0.01
C LEU A 610 6.88 33.21 1.32
N ARG A 611 6.92 31.93 1.65
CA ARG A 611 6.44 31.42 2.95
C ARG A 611 7.24 32.05 4.12
N ASP A 612 8.54 32.10 3.99
CA ASP A 612 9.42 32.66 5.01
C ASP A 612 9.18 34.17 5.19
N GLN A 613 8.88 34.92 4.13
CA GLN A 613 8.45 36.33 4.21
C GLN A 613 7.17 36.49 5.04
N VAL A 614 6.15 35.65 4.79
CA VAL A 614 4.91 35.66 5.57
C VAL A 614 5.17 35.36 7.05
N GLU A 615 6.02 34.39 7.35
CA GLU A 615 6.38 34.03 8.73
C GLU A 615 7.15 35.18 9.44
N HIS A 616 7.81 36.07 8.70
CA HIS A 616 8.47 37.26 9.23
C HIS A 616 7.57 38.52 9.31
N GLY A 617 6.27 38.38 9.09
CA GLY A 617 5.27 39.43 9.34
C GLY A 617 5.02 40.35 8.17
N LEU A 618 5.22 39.93 6.93
CA LEU A 618 4.82 40.67 5.72
C LEU A 618 3.31 40.53 5.46
N ASP A 619 2.50 41.07 6.34
CA ASP A 619 1.03 40.92 6.30
C ASP A 619 0.39 41.57 5.06
N ALA A 620 1.01 42.61 4.48
CA ALA A 620 0.46 43.36 3.34
C ALA A 620 0.22 42.49 2.09
N HIS A 621 0.96 41.41 1.91
CA HIS A 621 0.91 40.54 0.74
C HIS A 621 0.37 39.13 1.03
N ILE A 622 0.00 38.83 2.26
CA ILE A 622 -0.34 37.46 2.68
C ILE A 622 -1.45 36.82 1.84
N LEU A 623 -2.47 37.58 1.47
CA LEU A 623 -3.57 37.08 0.61
C LEU A 623 -3.12 36.81 -0.81
N HIS A 624 -2.25 37.66 -1.38
CA HIS A 624 -1.70 37.45 -2.70
C HIS A 624 -0.77 36.23 -2.73
N ILE A 625 0.05 36.06 -1.70
CA ILE A 625 0.93 34.89 -1.53
C ILE A 625 0.10 33.62 -1.40
N ALA A 626 -0.96 33.61 -0.58
CA ALA A 626 -1.87 32.48 -0.45
C ALA A 626 -2.56 32.11 -1.78
N ALA A 627 -3.05 33.11 -2.51
CA ALA A 627 -3.63 32.91 -3.84
C ALA A 627 -2.62 32.34 -4.84
N HIS A 628 -1.38 32.84 -4.79
CA HIS A 628 -0.28 32.31 -5.63
C HIS A 628 0.04 30.84 -5.32
N PHE A 629 0.12 30.47 -4.04
CA PHE A 629 0.33 29.07 -3.64
C PHE A 629 -0.82 28.17 -4.09
N SER A 630 -2.07 28.64 -3.92
CA SER A 630 -3.27 27.93 -4.42
C SER A 630 -3.20 27.70 -5.94
N ASN A 631 -2.74 28.72 -6.67
CA ASN A 631 -2.57 28.61 -8.13
C ASN A 631 -1.47 27.58 -8.49
N LEU A 632 -0.32 27.61 -7.82
CA LEU A 632 0.76 26.62 -8.06
C LEU A 632 0.35 25.19 -7.77
N VAL A 633 -0.50 24.96 -6.76
CA VAL A 633 -1.08 23.64 -6.47
C VAL A 633 -1.90 23.14 -7.67
N LYS A 634 -2.62 24.02 -8.35
CA LYS A 634 -3.49 23.68 -9.50
C LYS A 634 -2.71 23.51 -10.80
N VAL A 635 -1.76 24.40 -11.10
CA VAL A 635 -1.17 24.50 -12.44
C VAL A 635 0.24 23.95 -12.56
N SER A 636 0.95 23.69 -11.48
CA SER A 636 2.34 23.22 -11.58
C SER A 636 2.41 21.79 -12.10
N GLU A 637 3.22 21.55 -13.10
CA GLU A 637 3.44 20.21 -13.66
C GLU A 637 4.19 19.27 -12.70
N ARG A 638 5.06 19.83 -11.84
CA ARG A 638 5.90 19.04 -10.94
C ARG A 638 5.24 18.84 -9.58
N VAL A 639 5.06 17.58 -9.21
CA VAL A 639 4.44 17.20 -7.92
C VAL A 639 5.17 17.83 -6.73
N VAL A 640 6.51 17.88 -6.76
CA VAL A 640 7.31 18.52 -5.70
C VAL A 640 6.93 19.98 -5.49
N VAL A 641 6.73 20.74 -6.58
CA VAL A 641 6.31 22.15 -6.50
C VAL A 641 4.90 22.24 -5.92
N ARG A 642 3.97 21.39 -6.36
CA ARG A 642 2.61 21.35 -5.81
C ARG A 642 2.59 21.04 -4.31
N HIS A 643 3.36 20.05 -3.87
CA HIS A 643 3.46 19.71 -2.44
C HIS A 643 4.04 20.86 -1.62
N THR A 644 5.16 21.45 -2.06
CA THR A 644 5.77 22.57 -1.35
C THR A 644 4.82 23.78 -1.28
N ALA A 645 4.11 24.05 -2.37
CA ALA A 645 3.11 25.12 -2.40
C ALA A 645 1.90 24.82 -1.51
N GLY A 646 1.44 23.57 -1.48
CA GLY A 646 0.36 23.11 -0.59
C GLY A 646 0.73 23.27 0.88
N ASP A 647 1.91 22.80 1.30
CA ASP A 647 2.41 22.96 2.66
C ASP A 647 2.57 24.45 3.05
N ALA A 648 3.08 25.25 2.14
CA ALA A 648 3.21 26.69 2.34
C ALA A 648 1.84 27.37 2.47
N LEU A 649 0.86 26.97 1.65
CA LEU A 649 -0.52 27.49 1.72
C LEU A 649 -1.16 27.21 3.07
N VAL A 650 -1.08 25.96 3.56
CA VAL A 650 -1.64 25.57 4.86
C VAL A 650 -1.04 26.43 5.98
N ARG A 651 0.27 26.64 5.99
CA ARG A 651 0.94 27.49 6.98
C ARG A 651 0.48 28.95 6.89
N THR A 652 0.42 29.49 5.68
CA THR A 652 -0.04 30.86 5.44
C THR A 652 -1.48 31.06 5.91
N LEU A 653 -2.39 30.14 5.60
CA LEU A 653 -3.79 30.19 6.07
C LEU A 653 -3.90 30.05 7.60
N SER A 654 -3.00 29.29 8.23
CA SER A 654 -2.96 29.17 9.69
C SER A 654 -2.56 30.49 10.37
N LEU A 655 -1.77 31.32 9.72
CA LEU A 655 -1.42 32.67 10.22
C LEU A 655 -2.57 33.66 10.04
N LEU A 656 -3.36 33.55 8.97
CA LEU A 656 -4.54 34.38 8.73
C LEU A 656 -5.67 34.14 9.76
N ARG A 657 -5.69 32.96 10.40
CA ARG A 657 -6.69 32.63 11.45
C ARG A 657 -6.32 33.14 12.84
N ARG A 658 -5.10 33.59 13.05
CA ARG A 658 -4.62 34.22 14.29
C ARG A 658 -4.82 35.72 14.26
#